data_9d01b5b1c1385bb4b153db5cd48cc4c9
#
_entry.id   9d01b5b1c1385bb4b153db5cd48cc4c9
#
_cell.length_a   1.000
_cell.length_b   1.000
_cell.length_c   1.000
_cell.angle_alpha   90.00
_cell.angle_beta   90.00
_cell.angle_gamma   90.00
#
_symmetry.space_group_name_H-M   'P 1'
#
loop_
_entity.id
_entity.type
_entity.pdbx_description
1 polymer ?
#
loop_
_entity_poly.entity_id
_entity_poly.type
_entity_poly.pdbx_seq_one_letter_code
_entity_poly.pdbx_strand_id
1 'polypeptide(L)'
;MGLSLAPLAWAVDPFVVKDIRVEGLQRTEPGTVFNYLPVKVGDTFSDDKASAAIKALFATGFFADVRIETEGEVMIVAITERPVIAELTINGAKEFDSKQLKKALKDNGLSESRVFDKSVLEQAEQELKRQYYSKGKYSVEITSRVTKLERNRVALTLDINEGVAARIKQIKIVGAQAFKEGDLLDEFAQTDSGWLTWLTRDDQYSKQKLQGDLERLRSYYLNRGYFEFNIDSTQVSISPDKRDVYITINVNEGQKYTVSDVRFAGDLTVPEATLKPLVQIKPGDTFTREKVNDSVTAITDLLGNSGYAFANVNAVPEVDKDKRLVAFTFFVDPGRRVYVRRINVAGNTRTRDEVVRREMRQMESGWYDNQKIKRSKERLDLLGYFTDVNIETPAVTDTADQVDVNVSVTEKPTGSVQLGAGFSQDNGFALSASISQSNFFGSGKAVSAGFNTDKVNEYYNLSFTDPYFTVDGTSLGYDVYRKTYDPSQKDRGQYKTKTTGFTVRAGVPITEFDRINFSAGFENTKLGLFSDSPKRYIDFVDEYGSSNNSILSSVSWARDTRDSALWPTKGNVTKTAAEFALPGGDVQYYRFSVSNQWYYPISKSLTLMLNGELGMVNSWSKKKLPFYENFYLGGISSVRGFESGSIGAQDENDNAYGGTRRAVFNIEVLFPFPGMRDDKTLRLSTFLDAGTVFGGQFNSGTNWRDNLRYSTGLGVSWISPLGPMRFSFSQPLHKKSGDHIERFQFTLGTSF
;
A
#
# COMPACT_ATOMS: atom_id res chain seq x y z
N MET A 1 35.06 -65.79 -27.88
CA MET A 1 35.12 -64.99 -29.11
C MET A 1 33.71 -64.98 -29.71
N GLY A 2 32.94 -63.99 -29.43
CA GLY A 2 31.59 -63.76 -30.03
C GLY A 2 31.67 -62.40 -30.76
N LEU A 3 31.76 -62.44 -32.06
CA LEU A 3 31.64 -61.26 -32.90
C LEU A 3 30.17 -60.77 -32.86
N SER A 4 29.92 -59.61 -32.29
CA SER A 4 28.66 -58.84 -32.47
C SER A 4 28.72 -58.16 -33.85
N LEU A 5 27.98 -58.65 -34.79
CA LEU A 5 27.68 -57.95 -36.06
C LEU A 5 26.82 -56.74 -35.73
N ALA A 6 27.41 -55.54 -35.91
CA ALA A 6 26.66 -54.30 -35.95
C ALA A 6 25.76 -54.34 -37.24
N PRO A 7 24.51 -53.88 -37.18
CA PRO A 7 23.67 -53.80 -38.36
C PRO A 7 24.26 -52.72 -39.30
N LEU A 8 24.58 -53.11 -40.52
CA LEU A 8 24.92 -52.23 -41.62
C LEU A 8 23.71 -51.28 -41.87
N ALA A 9 23.88 -50.01 -41.65
CA ALA A 9 22.95 -49.00 -42.10
C ALA A 9 22.97 -48.99 -43.63
N TRP A 10 21.90 -49.47 -44.25
CA TRP A 10 21.73 -49.39 -45.70
C TRP A 10 21.39 -47.97 -46.07
N ALA A 11 22.25 -47.30 -46.82
CA ALA A 11 21.95 -46.02 -47.44
C ALA A 11 20.86 -46.24 -48.48
N VAL A 12 19.83 -45.41 -48.48
CA VAL A 12 18.76 -45.49 -49.46
C VAL A 12 19.25 -44.94 -50.79
N ASP A 13 19.18 -45.77 -51.86
CA ASP A 13 19.47 -45.26 -53.19
C ASP A 13 18.55 -44.12 -53.57
N PRO A 14 19.06 -42.98 -54.10
CA PRO A 14 18.22 -41.85 -54.43
C PRO A 14 17.15 -42.19 -55.47
N PHE A 15 15.87 -41.91 -55.15
CA PHE A 15 14.72 -42.13 -56.03
C PHE A 15 13.84 -40.87 -56.13
N VAL A 16 12.98 -40.78 -57.13
CA VAL A 16 12.01 -39.72 -57.29
C VAL A 16 10.75 -40.06 -56.52
N VAL A 17 10.34 -39.26 -55.57
CA VAL A 17 9.18 -39.45 -54.74
C VAL A 17 7.90 -39.36 -55.57
N LYS A 18 7.16 -40.48 -55.70
CA LYS A 18 5.87 -40.50 -56.41
C LYS A 18 4.68 -40.21 -55.51
N ASP A 19 4.79 -40.55 -54.22
CA ASP A 19 3.74 -40.29 -53.24
C ASP A 19 4.36 -40.13 -51.82
N ILE A 20 3.70 -39.38 -50.97
CA ILE A 20 4.07 -39.19 -49.55
C ILE A 20 2.88 -39.63 -48.69
N ARG A 21 3.08 -40.67 -47.92
CA ARG A 21 2.09 -41.19 -46.97
C ARG A 21 2.50 -40.79 -45.55
N VAL A 22 1.54 -40.24 -44.79
CA VAL A 22 1.73 -39.89 -43.36
C VAL A 22 0.95 -40.88 -42.51
N GLU A 23 1.63 -41.53 -41.57
CA GLU A 23 1.04 -42.52 -40.67
C GLU A 23 1.22 -42.10 -39.19
N GLY A 24 0.31 -42.53 -38.35
CA GLY A 24 0.37 -42.33 -36.91
C GLY A 24 -0.24 -41.00 -36.40
N LEU A 25 -0.85 -40.21 -37.29
CA LEU A 25 -1.60 -39.00 -36.89
C LEU A 25 -2.87 -39.36 -36.14
N GLN A 26 -3.14 -38.67 -35.07
CA GLN A 26 -4.35 -38.82 -34.24
C GLN A 26 -5.18 -37.53 -34.15
N ARG A 27 -4.52 -36.38 -34.19
CA ARG A 27 -5.14 -35.07 -34.01
C ARG A 27 -4.68 -34.05 -35.05
N THR A 28 -3.42 -34.09 -35.46
CA THR A 28 -2.85 -33.18 -36.46
C THR A 28 -3.36 -33.59 -37.85
N GLU A 29 -3.77 -32.61 -38.64
CA GLU A 29 -4.16 -32.88 -40.02
C GLU A 29 -2.93 -33.19 -40.89
N PRO A 30 -3.01 -34.11 -41.87
CA PRO A 30 -1.90 -34.41 -42.78
C PRO A 30 -1.33 -33.16 -43.46
N GLY A 31 -2.17 -32.18 -43.78
CA GLY A 31 -1.74 -30.92 -44.40
C GLY A 31 -0.76 -30.13 -43.55
N THR A 32 -0.84 -30.22 -42.22
CA THR A 32 0.14 -29.58 -41.31
C THR A 32 1.52 -30.21 -41.49
N VAL A 33 1.61 -31.55 -41.61
CA VAL A 33 2.86 -32.27 -41.81
C VAL A 33 3.46 -31.88 -43.16
N PHE A 34 2.65 -31.85 -44.21
CA PHE A 34 3.12 -31.47 -45.56
C PHE A 34 3.66 -30.02 -45.63
N ASN A 35 3.14 -29.11 -44.86
CA ASN A 35 3.60 -27.72 -44.82
C ASN A 35 5.02 -27.59 -44.24
N TYR A 36 5.42 -28.48 -43.35
CA TYR A 36 6.75 -28.47 -42.73
C TYR A 36 7.74 -29.43 -43.38
N LEU A 37 7.29 -30.30 -44.31
CA LEU A 37 8.17 -31.21 -45.05
C LEU A 37 8.94 -30.44 -46.13
N PRO A 38 10.28 -30.50 -46.15
CA PRO A 38 11.09 -29.88 -47.17
C PRO A 38 11.16 -30.72 -48.45
N VAL A 39 10.47 -31.85 -48.48
CA VAL A 39 10.40 -32.81 -49.65
C VAL A 39 8.97 -32.84 -50.18
N LYS A 40 8.84 -32.71 -51.50
CA LYS A 40 7.53 -32.78 -52.21
C LYS A 40 7.51 -33.94 -53.19
N VAL A 41 6.30 -34.34 -53.60
CA VAL A 41 6.13 -35.27 -54.71
C VAL A 41 6.79 -34.74 -55.98
N GLY A 42 7.64 -35.56 -56.60
CA GLY A 42 8.50 -35.17 -57.76
C GLY A 42 9.94 -34.81 -57.37
N ASP A 43 10.25 -34.63 -56.10
CA ASP A 43 11.62 -34.38 -55.64
C ASP A 43 12.43 -35.69 -55.58
N THR A 44 13.77 -35.56 -55.79
CA THR A 44 14.67 -36.72 -55.56
C THR A 44 14.88 -36.88 -54.04
N PHE A 45 14.54 -38.00 -53.46
CA PHE A 45 14.76 -38.38 -52.06
C PHE A 45 16.20 -38.86 -51.85
N SER A 46 16.82 -38.43 -50.76
CA SER A 46 18.14 -38.82 -50.28
C SER A 46 18.22 -38.80 -48.76
N ASP A 47 19.21 -39.44 -48.17
CA ASP A 47 19.42 -39.46 -46.72
C ASP A 47 19.56 -38.05 -46.13
N ASP A 48 20.18 -37.11 -46.86
CA ASP A 48 20.24 -35.69 -46.39
C ASP A 48 18.86 -35.05 -46.32
N LYS A 49 18.02 -35.31 -47.32
CA LYS A 49 16.64 -34.80 -47.31
C LYS A 49 15.77 -35.47 -46.27
N ALA A 50 15.98 -36.77 -45.99
CA ALA A 50 15.33 -37.47 -44.88
C ALA A 50 15.73 -36.84 -43.55
N SER A 51 17.02 -36.62 -43.35
CA SER A 51 17.51 -35.95 -42.12
C SER A 51 16.95 -34.53 -41.96
N ALA A 52 16.90 -33.76 -43.06
CA ALA A 52 16.31 -32.41 -43.06
C ALA A 52 14.80 -32.46 -42.75
N ALA A 53 14.05 -33.42 -43.29
CA ALA A 53 12.62 -33.59 -43.02
C ALA A 53 12.34 -33.96 -41.57
N ILE A 54 13.12 -34.89 -41.03
CA ILE A 54 13.01 -35.27 -39.60
C ILE A 54 13.29 -34.04 -38.73
N LYS A 55 14.36 -33.29 -38.96
CA LYS A 55 14.71 -32.08 -38.21
C LYS A 55 13.63 -31.00 -38.30
N ALA A 56 13.08 -30.77 -39.51
CA ALA A 56 12.03 -29.79 -39.73
C ALA A 56 10.72 -30.14 -38.93
N LEU A 57 10.33 -31.40 -38.96
CA LEU A 57 9.18 -31.86 -38.22
C LEU A 57 9.39 -31.83 -36.69
N PHE A 58 10.56 -32.25 -36.22
CA PHE A 58 10.91 -32.14 -34.81
C PHE A 58 10.94 -30.69 -34.30
N ALA A 59 11.42 -29.76 -35.13
CA ALA A 59 11.49 -28.33 -34.81
C ALA A 59 10.11 -27.71 -34.56
N THR A 60 9.02 -28.32 -35.07
CA THR A 60 7.65 -27.88 -34.78
C THR A 60 7.24 -28.08 -33.35
N GLY A 61 7.89 -29.01 -32.64
CA GLY A 61 7.52 -29.39 -31.26
C GLY A 61 6.25 -30.24 -31.13
N PHE A 62 5.56 -30.58 -32.25
CA PHE A 62 4.31 -31.34 -32.22
C PHE A 62 4.51 -32.83 -32.08
N PHE A 63 5.67 -33.34 -32.45
CA PHE A 63 5.94 -34.77 -32.59
C PHE A 63 6.92 -35.29 -31.54
N ALA A 64 6.63 -36.42 -30.97
CA ALA A 64 7.48 -37.14 -30.02
C ALA A 64 8.51 -38.02 -30.75
N ASP A 65 8.10 -38.61 -31.91
CA ASP A 65 8.96 -39.40 -32.78
C ASP A 65 8.57 -39.18 -34.23
N VAL A 66 9.56 -39.15 -35.11
CA VAL A 66 9.41 -39.01 -36.54
C VAL A 66 10.40 -39.98 -37.20
N ARG A 67 9.84 -40.94 -37.95
CA ARG A 67 10.65 -41.84 -38.77
C ARG A 67 10.26 -41.68 -40.21
N ILE A 68 11.23 -41.80 -41.08
CA ILE A 68 10.98 -41.83 -42.51
C ILE A 68 11.35 -43.23 -43.00
N GLU A 69 10.37 -43.90 -43.58
CA GLU A 69 10.50 -45.20 -44.19
C GLU A 69 10.22 -45.07 -45.68
N THR A 70 10.69 -46.01 -46.50
CA THR A 70 10.48 -45.99 -47.93
C THR A 70 9.94 -47.31 -48.40
N GLU A 71 8.84 -47.28 -49.18
CA GLU A 71 8.26 -48.45 -49.85
C GLU A 71 8.27 -48.22 -51.34
N GLY A 72 9.32 -48.75 -51.99
CA GLY A 72 9.58 -48.43 -53.39
C GLY A 72 9.84 -46.95 -53.66
N GLU A 73 8.97 -46.27 -54.39
CA GLU A 73 9.08 -44.82 -54.72
C GLU A 73 8.11 -43.99 -53.82
N VAL A 74 7.54 -44.57 -52.75
CA VAL A 74 6.68 -43.91 -51.79
C VAL A 74 7.46 -43.59 -50.51
N MET A 75 7.44 -42.35 -50.08
CA MET A 75 7.96 -41.92 -48.78
C MET A 75 6.91 -42.03 -47.72
N ILE A 76 7.16 -42.84 -46.68
CA ILE A 76 6.26 -43.01 -45.54
C ILE A 76 6.84 -42.18 -44.35
N VAL A 77 6.05 -41.25 -43.85
CA VAL A 77 6.42 -40.42 -42.68
C VAL A 77 5.62 -40.99 -41.50
N ALA A 78 6.25 -41.88 -40.73
CA ALA A 78 5.65 -42.45 -39.50
C ALA A 78 5.88 -41.49 -38.32
N ILE A 79 4.81 -40.99 -37.76
CA ILE A 79 4.82 -39.95 -36.76
C ILE A 79 4.18 -40.43 -35.46
N THR A 80 4.76 -40.07 -34.35
CA THR A 80 4.12 -40.16 -33.03
C THR A 80 3.89 -38.74 -32.52
N GLU A 81 2.63 -38.35 -32.39
CA GLU A 81 2.26 -37.04 -31.89
C GLU A 81 2.53 -36.89 -30.38
N ARG A 82 3.01 -35.74 -29.95
CA ARG A 82 3.02 -35.37 -28.53
C ARG A 82 1.60 -35.12 -28.04
N PRO A 83 1.22 -35.63 -26.86
CA PRO A 83 -0.10 -35.36 -26.29
C PRO A 83 -0.28 -33.91 -25.96
N VAL A 84 -1.55 -33.46 -25.83
CA VAL A 84 -1.89 -32.10 -25.43
C VAL A 84 -2.41 -32.11 -24.00
N ILE A 85 -2.04 -31.09 -23.24
CA ILE A 85 -2.53 -30.89 -21.87
C ILE A 85 -4.02 -30.52 -21.94
N ALA A 86 -4.89 -31.42 -21.46
CA ALA A 86 -6.31 -31.17 -21.37
C ALA A 86 -6.67 -30.42 -20.08
N GLU A 87 -5.95 -30.74 -19.01
CA GLU A 87 -6.22 -30.19 -17.68
C GLU A 87 -4.90 -30.04 -16.92
N LEU A 88 -4.76 -28.91 -16.19
CA LEU A 88 -3.63 -28.62 -15.30
C LEU A 88 -4.16 -28.33 -13.90
N THR A 89 -3.94 -29.29 -12.99
CA THR A 89 -4.34 -29.20 -11.59
C THR A 89 -3.12 -29.05 -10.70
N ILE A 90 -3.18 -28.12 -9.75
CA ILE A 90 -2.13 -27.86 -8.75
C ILE A 90 -2.74 -28.02 -7.36
N ASN A 91 -2.21 -28.95 -6.59
CA ASN A 91 -2.67 -29.24 -5.23
C ASN A 91 -1.59 -28.90 -4.21
N GLY A 92 -2.01 -28.49 -3.01
CA GLY A 92 -1.12 -28.33 -1.84
C GLY A 92 -0.30 -27.05 -1.80
N ALA A 93 -0.36 -26.19 -2.82
CA ALA A 93 0.26 -24.87 -2.80
C ALA A 93 -0.49 -23.94 -1.85
N LYS A 94 0.17 -23.51 -0.75
CA LYS A 94 -0.37 -22.57 0.25
C LYS A 94 0.42 -21.27 0.28
N GLU A 95 1.72 -21.33 -0.02
CA GLU A 95 2.64 -20.19 -0.01
C GLU A 95 2.45 -19.27 -1.22
N PHE A 96 2.05 -19.86 -2.35
CA PHE A 96 1.83 -19.14 -3.60
C PHE A 96 0.35 -19.22 -4.02
N ASP A 97 -0.20 -18.12 -4.53
CA ASP A 97 -1.54 -18.12 -5.12
C ASP A 97 -1.57 -19.05 -6.34
N SER A 98 -2.54 -19.97 -6.36
CA SER A 98 -2.74 -20.93 -7.46
C SER A 98 -2.88 -20.25 -8.83
N LYS A 99 -3.47 -19.05 -8.90
CA LYS A 99 -3.57 -18.28 -10.16
C LYS A 99 -2.21 -17.77 -10.63
N GLN A 100 -1.35 -17.32 -9.70
CA GLN A 100 0.01 -16.88 -10.03
C GLN A 100 0.87 -18.04 -10.48
N LEU A 101 0.76 -19.21 -9.81
CA LEU A 101 1.45 -20.43 -10.23
C LEU A 101 1.01 -20.89 -11.61
N LYS A 102 -0.29 -20.94 -11.88
CA LYS A 102 -0.82 -21.30 -13.21
C LYS A 102 -0.32 -20.32 -14.28
N LYS A 103 -0.24 -19.02 -13.98
CA LYS A 103 0.31 -18.02 -14.90
C LYS A 103 1.79 -18.28 -15.17
N ALA A 104 2.60 -18.49 -14.14
CA ALA A 104 4.03 -18.78 -14.28
C ALA A 104 4.29 -20.07 -15.09
N LEU A 105 3.49 -21.13 -14.87
CA LEU A 105 3.56 -22.36 -15.65
C LEU A 105 3.18 -22.12 -17.11
N LYS A 106 2.15 -21.30 -17.38
CA LYS A 106 1.72 -20.91 -18.72
C LYS A 106 2.83 -20.14 -19.47
N ASP A 107 3.49 -19.21 -18.80
CA ASP A 107 4.58 -18.41 -19.35
C ASP A 107 5.80 -19.30 -19.72
N ASN A 108 5.96 -20.43 -19.02
CA ASN A 108 6.95 -21.47 -19.30
C ASN A 108 6.45 -22.60 -20.23
N GLY A 109 5.31 -22.43 -20.90
CA GLY A 109 4.81 -23.37 -21.90
C GLY A 109 3.91 -24.49 -21.37
N LEU A 110 3.65 -24.57 -20.06
CA LEU A 110 2.75 -25.55 -19.44
C LEU A 110 1.38 -24.91 -19.18
N SER A 111 0.47 -25.11 -20.12
CA SER A 111 -0.93 -24.69 -19.94
C SER A 111 -1.89 -25.63 -20.68
N GLU A 112 -3.13 -25.57 -20.31
CA GLU A 112 -4.20 -26.25 -21.06
C GLU A 112 -4.17 -25.87 -22.54
N SER A 113 -4.47 -26.82 -23.40
CA SER A 113 -4.42 -26.73 -24.88
C SER A 113 -3.01 -26.57 -25.48
N ARG A 114 -1.93 -26.69 -24.70
CA ARG A 114 -0.56 -26.74 -25.20
C ARG A 114 -0.06 -28.18 -25.31
N VAL A 115 0.89 -28.37 -26.23
CA VAL A 115 1.59 -29.65 -26.39
C VAL A 115 2.37 -29.98 -25.13
N PHE A 116 2.22 -31.17 -24.61
CA PHE A 116 2.95 -31.63 -23.45
C PHE A 116 4.38 -32.06 -23.82
N ASP A 117 5.35 -31.49 -23.15
CA ASP A 117 6.75 -31.89 -23.21
C ASP A 117 7.26 -32.22 -21.81
N LYS A 118 7.81 -33.40 -21.63
CA LYS A 118 8.32 -33.87 -20.35
C LYS A 118 9.50 -33.03 -19.85
N SER A 119 10.35 -32.55 -20.75
CA SER A 119 11.50 -31.72 -20.39
C SER A 119 11.08 -30.34 -19.85
N VAL A 120 10.01 -29.78 -20.43
CA VAL A 120 9.42 -28.51 -19.93
C VAL A 120 8.80 -28.72 -18.55
N LEU A 121 8.15 -29.87 -18.31
CA LEU A 121 7.63 -30.18 -16.98
C LEU A 121 8.75 -30.31 -15.95
N GLU A 122 9.82 -31.04 -16.24
CA GLU A 122 10.97 -31.20 -15.36
C GLU A 122 11.65 -29.86 -15.05
N GLN A 123 11.79 -28.99 -16.06
CA GLN A 123 12.32 -27.63 -15.86
C GLN A 123 11.41 -26.80 -14.94
N ALA A 124 10.09 -26.88 -15.16
CA ALA A 124 9.13 -26.16 -14.34
C ALA A 124 9.12 -26.65 -12.87
N GLU A 125 9.23 -27.96 -12.65
CA GLU A 125 9.39 -28.52 -11.30
C GLU A 125 10.65 -28.01 -10.61
N GLN A 126 11.78 -27.95 -11.30
CA GLN A 126 13.03 -27.45 -10.76
C GLN A 126 12.94 -25.94 -10.46
N GLU A 127 12.26 -25.17 -11.31
CA GLU A 127 12.04 -23.75 -11.07
C GLU A 127 11.12 -23.53 -9.86
N LEU A 128 10.02 -24.29 -9.77
CA LEU A 128 9.14 -24.26 -8.60
C LEU A 128 9.90 -24.62 -7.32
N LYS A 129 10.74 -25.65 -7.32
CA LYS A 129 11.59 -26.01 -6.16
C LYS A 129 12.51 -24.85 -5.80
N ARG A 130 13.15 -24.19 -6.77
CA ARG A 130 13.98 -22.99 -6.53
C ARG A 130 13.19 -21.85 -5.89
N GLN A 131 11.94 -21.63 -6.33
CA GLN A 131 11.05 -20.63 -5.75
C GLN A 131 10.73 -20.95 -4.27
N TYR A 132 10.41 -22.21 -3.96
CA TYR A 132 10.20 -22.64 -2.58
C TYR A 132 11.48 -22.55 -1.72
N TYR A 133 12.63 -22.88 -2.28
CA TYR A 133 13.92 -22.74 -1.57
C TYR A 133 14.25 -21.28 -1.26
N SER A 134 13.88 -20.34 -2.15
CA SER A 134 14.04 -18.91 -1.89
C SER A 134 13.21 -18.42 -0.71
N LYS A 135 12.14 -19.13 -0.39
CA LYS A 135 11.27 -18.92 0.78
C LYS A 135 11.64 -19.77 1.99
N GLY A 136 12.79 -20.45 1.94
CA GLY A 136 13.28 -21.30 3.05
C GLY A 136 12.60 -22.66 3.17
N LYS A 137 11.78 -23.07 2.22
CA LYS A 137 11.09 -24.37 2.25
C LYS A 137 11.93 -25.46 1.58
N TYR A 138 13.02 -25.86 2.22
CA TYR A 138 13.98 -26.82 1.68
C TYR A 138 13.49 -28.27 1.69
N SER A 139 12.44 -28.57 2.43
CA SER A 139 11.79 -29.88 2.49
C SER A 139 10.65 -30.03 1.50
N VAL A 140 10.47 -29.09 0.56
CA VAL A 140 9.42 -29.16 -0.44
C VAL A 140 9.59 -30.38 -1.33
N GLU A 141 8.52 -31.12 -1.52
CA GLU A 141 8.41 -32.23 -2.46
C GLU A 141 7.34 -31.87 -3.50
N ILE A 142 7.74 -31.93 -4.76
CA ILE A 142 6.83 -31.72 -5.89
C ILE A 142 6.77 -33.01 -6.67
N THR A 143 5.60 -33.60 -6.76
CA THR A 143 5.34 -34.82 -7.50
C THR A 143 4.40 -34.50 -8.65
N SER A 144 4.84 -34.73 -9.87
CA SER A 144 3.99 -34.61 -11.05
C SER A 144 3.38 -35.96 -11.43
N ARG A 145 2.12 -35.93 -11.80
CA ARG A 145 1.42 -37.08 -12.32
C ARG A 145 0.85 -36.76 -13.68
N VAL A 146 1.23 -37.54 -14.69
CA VAL A 146 0.74 -37.41 -16.06
C VAL A 146 -0.20 -38.55 -16.33
N THR A 147 -1.50 -38.29 -16.45
CA THR A 147 -2.54 -39.28 -16.74
C THR A 147 -2.91 -39.17 -18.22
N LYS A 148 -2.78 -40.28 -18.95
CA LYS A 148 -3.20 -40.35 -20.35
C LYS A 148 -4.73 -40.37 -20.46
N LEU A 149 -5.24 -39.53 -21.34
CA LEU A 149 -6.66 -39.44 -21.68
C LEU A 149 -6.88 -39.84 -23.15
N GLU A 150 -8.15 -40.04 -23.50
CA GLU A 150 -8.54 -40.34 -24.88
C GLU A 150 -8.12 -39.21 -25.84
N ARG A 151 -7.95 -39.55 -27.13
CA ARG A 151 -7.60 -38.60 -28.22
C ARG A 151 -6.25 -37.90 -28.02
N ASN A 152 -5.23 -38.66 -27.65
CA ASN A 152 -3.86 -38.17 -27.42
C ASN A 152 -3.79 -36.91 -26.53
N ARG A 153 -4.48 -36.94 -25.40
CA ARG A 153 -4.47 -35.90 -24.38
C ARG A 153 -3.88 -36.40 -23.07
N VAL A 154 -3.45 -35.49 -22.23
CA VAL A 154 -2.97 -35.76 -20.88
C VAL A 154 -3.59 -34.81 -19.88
N ALA A 155 -3.92 -35.33 -18.70
CA ALA A 155 -4.15 -34.51 -17.52
C ALA A 155 -2.85 -34.45 -16.70
N LEU A 156 -2.44 -33.24 -16.33
CA LEU A 156 -1.25 -32.98 -15.54
C LEU A 156 -1.66 -32.53 -14.14
N THR A 157 -1.26 -33.30 -13.14
CA THR A 157 -1.48 -32.96 -11.73
C THR A 157 -0.12 -32.73 -11.06
N LEU A 158 0.06 -31.57 -10.44
CA LEU A 158 1.20 -31.24 -9.61
C LEU A 158 0.77 -31.28 -8.15
N ASP A 159 1.23 -32.28 -7.43
CA ASP A 159 1.00 -32.43 -5.99
C ASP A 159 2.21 -31.86 -5.25
N ILE A 160 2.00 -30.77 -4.50
CA ILE A 160 3.03 -30.03 -3.79
C ILE A 160 2.87 -30.26 -2.29
N ASN A 161 3.87 -30.88 -1.69
CA ASN A 161 4.03 -30.92 -0.25
C ASN A 161 5.10 -29.89 0.15
N GLU A 162 4.64 -28.73 0.62
CA GLU A 162 5.54 -27.60 0.90
C GLU A 162 6.50 -27.84 2.06
N GLY A 163 6.18 -28.81 2.93
CA GLY A 163 6.94 -29.02 4.16
C GLY A 163 6.87 -27.83 5.12
N VAL A 164 7.84 -27.76 6.02
CA VAL A 164 7.99 -26.64 6.96
C VAL A 164 9.07 -25.66 6.45
N ALA A 165 8.89 -24.38 6.74
CA ALA A 165 9.96 -23.40 6.48
C ALA A 165 11.11 -23.64 7.45
N ALA A 166 12.34 -23.62 6.94
CA ALA A 166 13.53 -23.73 7.77
C ALA A 166 13.71 -22.45 8.60
N ARG A 167 14.06 -22.61 9.86
CA ARG A 167 14.22 -21.52 10.81
C ARG A 167 15.69 -21.17 11.02
N ILE A 168 15.96 -19.91 11.14
CA ILE A 168 17.28 -19.41 11.46
C ILE A 168 17.56 -19.72 12.92
N LYS A 169 18.51 -20.61 13.15
CA LYS A 169 18.95 -21.01 14.49
C LYS A 169 19.98 -20.05 15.03
N GLN A 170 20.83 -19.52 14.15
CA GLN A 170 21.90 -18.61 14.50
C GLN A 170 22.32 -17.77 13.31
N ILE A 171 22.53 -16.48 13.55
CA ILE A 171 23.25 -15.57 12.65
C ILE A 171 24.52 -15.16 13.36
N LYS A 172 25.67 -15.33 12.72
CA LYS A 172 26.98 -14.96 13.26
C LYS A 172 27.70 -14.01 12.32
N ILE A 173 28.20 -12.91 12.85
CA ILE A 173 29.04 -11.94 12.13
C ILE A 173 30.48 -12.09 12.63
N VAL A 174 31.35 -12.50 11.72
CA VAL A 174 32.77 -12.72 12.03
C VAL A 174 33.59 -11.59 11.43
N GLY A 175 34.54 -11.06 12.23
CA GLY A 175 35.38 -9.92 11.82
C GLY A 175 34.88 -8.56 12.31
N ALA A 176 33.69 -8.46 12.88
CA ALA A 176 33.18 -7.26 13.51
C ALA A 176 33.88 -7.00 14.85
N GLN A 177 34.52 -5.85 15.00
CA GLN A 177 35.21 -5.36 16.19
C GLN A 177 34.76 -3.98 16.65
N ALA A 178 34.36 -3.15 15.68
CA ALA A 178 33.94 -1.75 15.93
C ALA A 178 32.57 -1.63 16.57
N PHE A 179 31.69 -2.59 16.33
CA PHE A 179 30.32 -2.62 16.85
C PHE A 179 30.00 -3.98 17.46
N LYS A 180 29.11 -3.97 18.44
CA LYS A 180 28.62 -5.22 19.03
C LYS A 180 27.78 -5.99 18.03
N GLU A 181 27.91 -7.30 17.99
CA GLU A 181 27.14 -8.18 17.09
C GLU A 181 25.61 -7.94 17.23
N GLY A 182 25.12 -7.75 18.46
CA GLY A 182 23.71 -7.45 18.70
C GLY A 182 23.22 -6.17 18.02
N ASP A 183 24.04 -5.09 18.06
CA ASP A 183 23.69 -3.82 17.43
C ASP A 183 23.61 -3.94 15.89
N LEU A 184 24.43 -4.84 15.32
CA LEU A 184 24.42 -5.13 13.88
C LEU A 184 23.23 -6.01 13.49
N LEU A 185 22.90 -7.00 14.30
CA LEU A 185 21.77 -7.89 14.09
C LEU A 185 20.41 -7.16 14.29
N ASP A 186 20.39 -6.12 15.11
CA ASP A 186 19.21 -5.26 15.28
C ASP A 186 18.77 -4.53 13.98
N GLU A 187 19.66 -4.40 13.00
CA GLU A 187 19.34 -3.81 11.69
C GLU A 187 18.78 -4.87 10.70
N PHE A 188 18.80 -6.17 11.06
CA PHE A 188 18.34 -7.24 10.19
C PHE A 188 16.80 -7.40 10.27
N ALA A 189 16.17 -7.74 9.15
CA ALA A 189 14.76 -8.13 9.10
C ALA A 189 14.57 -9.60 9.50
N GLN A 190 15.64 -10.40 9.45
CA GLN A 190 15.63 -11.77 9.88
C GLN A 190 16.37 -11.88 11.22
N THR A 191 15.81 -12.68 12.14
CA THR A 191 16.39 -12.91 13.46
C THR A 191 16.57 -14.40 13.72
N ASP A 192 17.38 -14.75 14.68
CA ASP A 192 17.41 -16.09 15.24
C ASP A 192 16.11 -16.42 15.99
N SER A 193 15.84 -17.73 16.18
CA SER A 193 14.59 -18.19 16.80
C SER A 193 14.48 -17.74 18.25
N GLY A 194 13.47 -16.93 18.54
CA GLY A 194 13.15 -16.36 19.85
C GLY A 194 11.71 -16.66 20.30
N TRP A 195 11.35 -16.21 21.51
CA TRP A 195 10.04 -16.49 22.11
C TRP A 195 8.85 -15.82 21.36
N LEU A 196 9.09 -14.74 20.56
CA LEU A 196 8.07 -14.03 19.78
C LEU A 196 8.03 -14.49 18.31
N THR A 197 8.98 -15.26 17.82
CA THR A 197 9.09 -15.61 16.40
C THR A 197 7.95 -16.51 15.92
N TRP A 198 7.20 -17.15 16.83
CA TRP A 198 5.96 -17.85 16.47
C TRP A 198 4.88 -16.89 15.92
N LEU A 199 4.91 -15.61 16.31
CA LEU A 199 3.98 -14.57 15.86
C LEU A 199 4.55 -13.78 14.67
N THR A 200 5.83 -13.34 14.77
CA THR A 200 6.48 -12.48 13.78
C THR A 200 6.97 -13.25 12.54
N ARG A 201 7.31 -14.52 12.71
CA ARG A 201 7.91 -15.38 11.68
C ARG A 201 9.20 -14.81 11.08
N ASP A 202 9.92 -13.98 11.84
CA ASP A 202 11.16 -13.35 11.39
C ASP A 202 12.35 -14.34 11.42
N ASP A 203 12.17 -15.47 12.11
CA ASP A 203 13.11 -16.60 12.12
C ASP A 203 13.00 -17.50 10.88
N GLN A 204 12.04 -17.26 9.98
CA GLN A 204 11.94 -18.01 8.74
C GLN A 204 12.96 -17.51 7.72
N TYR A 205 13.86 -18.41 7.31
CA TYR A 205 14.89 -18.06 6.34
C TYR A 205 14.30 -17.68 4.98
N SER A 206 14.79 -16.58 4.44
CA SER A 206 14.53 -16.15 3.07
C SER A 206 15.81 -15.59 2.45
N LYS A 207 16.24 -16.15 1.33
CA LYS A 207 17.41 -15.67 0.60
C LYS A 207 17.29 -14.20 0.19
N GLN A 208 16.09 -13.79 -0.20
CA GLN A 208 15.83 -12.41 -0.61
C GLN A 208 15.93 -11.43 0.56
N LYS A 209 15.38 -11.82 1.75
CA LYS A 209 15.52 -11.01 2.96
C LYS A 209 16.99 -10.93 3.40
N LEU A 210 17.73 -12.05 3.34
CA LEU A 210 19.16 -12.05 3.68
C LEU A 210 19.95 -11.09 2.78
N GLN A 211 19.70 -11.03 1.49
CA GLN A 211 20.34 -10.06 0.62
C GLN A 211 20.05 -8.62 1.05
N GLY A 212 18.81 -8.33 1.43
CA GLY A 212 18.43 -7.03 2.00
C GLY A 212 19.16 -6.73 3.31
N ASP A 213 19.32 -7.74 4.19
CA ASP A 213 20.01 -7.60 5.47
C ASP A 213 21.51 -7.35 5.27
N LEU A 214 22.14 -8.00 4.29
CA LEU A 214 23.54 -7.73 3.92
C LEU A 214 23.75 -6.31 3.42
N GLU A 215 22.82 -5.77 2.63
CA GLU A 215 22.87 -4.36 2.18
C GLU A 215 22.61 -3.38 3.34
N ARG A 216 21.75 -3.72 4.30
CA ARG A 216 21.58 -2.93 5.53
C ARG A 216 22.86 -2.92 6.37
N LEU A 217 23.49 -4.08 6.52
CA LEU A 217 24.78 -4.19 7.22
C LEU A 217 25.86 -3.34 6.54
N ARG A 218 25.95 -3.42 5.20
CA ARG A 218 26.87 -2.57 4.42
C ARG A 218 26.58 -1.10 4.62
N SER A 219 25.32 -0.70 4.53
CA SER A 219 24.89 0.70 4.73
C SER A 219 25.16 1.17 6.16
N TYR A 220 25.01 0.29 7.16
CA TYR A 220 25.30 0.61 8.56
C TYR A 220 26.74 1.05 8.75
N TYR A 221 27.69 0.30 8.20
CA TYR A 221 29.12 0.61 8.28
C TYR A 221 29.48 1.86 7.44
N LEU A 222 29.03 1.92 6.17
CA LEU A 222 29.33 3.03 5.29
C LEU A 222 28.76 4.36 5.80
N ASN A 223 27.64 4.32 6.53
CA ASN A 223 27.07 5.52 7.16
C ASN A 223 27.73 5.93 8.49
N ARG A 224 28.69 5.12 8.97
CA ARG A 224 29.44 5.39 10.20
C ARG A 224 30.95 5.59 9.98
N GLY A 225 31.32 5.77 8.71
CA GLY A 225 32.68 6.16 8.32
C GLY A 225 33.54 5.04 7.78
N TYR A 226 33.09 3.81 7.75
CA TYR A 226 33.87 2.66 7.31
C TYR A 226 33.80 2.53 5.78
N PHE A 227 34.54 3.38 5.09
CA PHE A 227 34.50 3.52 3.63
C PHE A 227 34.91 2.25 2.88
N GLU A 228 35.87 1.50 3.43
CA GLU A 228 36.40 0.27 2.83
C GLU A 228 35.68 -0.99 3.32
N PHE A 229 34.55 -0.84 4.02
CA PHE A 229 33.79 -2.01 4.50
C PHE A 229 33.42 -2.96 3.38
N ASN A 230 33.71 -4.22 3.58
CA ASN A 230 33.37 -5.29 2.64
C ASN A 230 32.81 -6.52 3.37
N ILE A 231 31.90 -7.22 2.72
CA ILE A 231 31.46 -8.56 3.13
C ILE A 231 32.25 -9.55 2.28
N ASP A 232 33.19 -10.23 2.91
CA ASP A 232 34.11 -11.14 2.24
C ASP A 232 33.41 -12.42 1.79
N SER A 233 32.55 -12.96 2.65
CA SER A 233 31.73 -14.14 2.32
C SER A 233 30.50 -14.25 3.19
N THR A 234 29.48 -14.92 2.66
CA THR A 234 28.26 -15.28 3.39
C THR A 234 28.04 -16.78 3.20
N GLN A 235 28.08 -17.53 4.29
CA GLN A 235 27.87 -18.98 4.30
C GLN A 235 26.52 -19.28 4.93
N VAL A 236 25.71 -20.07 4.24
CA VAL A 236 24.41 -20.55 4.73
C VAL A 236 24.46 -22.06 4.79
N SER A 237 24.42 -22.61 6.00
CA SER A 237 24.42 -24.04 6.26
C SER A 237 23.03 -24.48 6.71
N ILE A 238 22.56 -25.58 6.16
CA ILE A 238 21.24 -26.14 6.45
C ILE A 238 21.46 -27.49 7.18
N SER A 239 20.73 -27.70 8.28
CA SER A 239 20.74 -28.94 8.99
C SER A 239 20.30 -30.14 8.13
N PRO A 240 20.76 -31.39 8.43
CA PRO A 240 20.37 -32.57 7.65
C PRO A 240 18.86 -32.82 7.57
N ASP A 241 18.12 -32.44 8.61
CA ASP A 241 16.64 -32.50 8.66
C ASP A 241 15.92 -31.35 7.94
N LYS A 242 16.70 -30.41 7.34
CA LYS A 242 16.23 -29.24 6.59
C LYS A 242 15.35 -28.28 7.40
N ARG A 243 15.46 -28.28 8.72
CA ARG A 243 14.66 -27.45 9.62
C ARG A 243 15.39 -26.23 10.15
N ASP A 244 16.70 -26.35 10.38
CA ASP A 244 17.53 -25.29 10.96
C ASP A 244 18.49 -24.72 9.92
N VAL A 245 18.67 -23.41 9.96
CA VAL A 245 19.62 -22.66 9.10
C VAL A 245 20.60 -21.92 10.01
N TYR A 246 21.87 -22.01 9.67
CA TYR A 246 22.96 -21.29 10.30
C TYR A 246 23.58 -20.35 9.27
N ILE A 247 23.70 -19.08 9.60
CA ILE A 247 24.24 -18.05 8.72
C ILE A 247 25.53 -17.51 9.32
N THR A 248 26.61 -17.54 8.57
CA THR A 248 27.89 -16.93 8.98
C THR A 248 28.28 -15.89 7.93
N ILE A 249 28.45 -14.65 8.38
CA ILE A 249 28.80 -13.50 7.57
C ILE A 249 30.22 -13.06 7.96
N ASN A 250 31.17 -13.22 7.05
CA ASN A 250 32.53 -12.76 7.27
C ASN A 250 32.67 -11.35 6.71
N VAL A 251 33.08 -10.41 7.57
CA VAL A 251 33.22 -9.00 7.21
C VAL A 251 34.64 -8.51 7.43
N ASN A 252 35.04 -7.58 6.59
CA ASN A 252 36.22 -6.76 6.77
C ASN A 252 35.76 -5.31 7.00
N GLU A 253 35.93 -4.79 8.20
CA GLU A 253 35.42 -3.47 8.55
C GLU A 253 36.20 -2.33 7.88
N GLY A 254 37.49 -2.57 7.59
CA GLY A 254 38.40 -1.49 7.19
C GLY A 254 38.64 -0.47 8.29
N GLN A 255 39.03 0.74 7.90
CA GLN A 255 39.27 1.85 8.82
C GLN A 255 38.15 2.90 8.74
N LYS A 256 38.04 3.68 9.81
CA LYS A 256 37.10 4.81 9.84
C LYS A 256 37.71 6.03 9.18
N TYR A 257 37.01 6.61 8.21
CA TYR A 257 37.42 7.76 7.41
C TYR A 257 36.69 9.04 7.81
N THR A 258 37.45 10.15 7.73
CA THR A 258 36.94 11.51 7.92
C THR A 258 37.02 12.25 6.59
N VAL A 259 36.05 13.10 6.31
CA VAL A 259 36.04 13.93 5.10
C VAL A 259 37.07 15.05 5.23
N SER A 260 38.01 15.11 4.28
CA SER A 260 39.05 16.16 4.27
C SER A 260 38.63 17.39 3.51
N ASP A 261 37.96 17.19 2.36
CA ASP A 261 37.60 18.31 1.49
C ASP A 261 36.39 17.96 0.64
N VAL A 262 35.66 18.99 0.18
CA VAL A 262 34.53 18.89 -0.73
C VAL A 262 34.69 19.92 -1.83
N ARG A 263 34.79 19.43 -3.06
CA ARG A 263 35.04 20.27 -4.25
C ARG A 263 33.94 20.07 -5.28
N PHE A 264 33.79 21.07 -6.15
CA PHE A 264 32.94 20.96 -7.33
C PHE A 264 33.84 21.07 -8.56
N ALA A 265 33.50 20.32 -9.61
CA ALA A 265 34.15 20.31 -10.90
C ALA A 265 33.13 20.07 -12.02
N GLY A 266 33.56 20.28 -13.27
CA GLY A 266 32.68 20.13 -14.43
C GLY A 266 32.10 21.47 -14.90
N ASP A 267 30.94 21.43 -15.54
CA ASP A 267 30.24 22.62 -16.04
C ASP A 267 29.26 23.15 -14.98
N LEU A 268 29.71 24.16 -14.25
CA LEU A 268 28.91 24.78 -13.19
C LEU A 268 28.01 25.88 -13.77
N THR A 269 26.91 25.50 -14.42
CA THR A 269 25.89 26.45 -14.91
C THR A 269 25.17 27.18 -13.78
N VAL A 270 25.26 26.68 -12.55
CA VAL A 270 24.74 27.28 -11.31
C VAL A 270 25.94 27.70 -10.44
N PRO A 271 25.96 28.90 -9.84
CA PRO A 271 27.04 29.33 -8.96
C PRO A 271 27.30 28.32 -7.84
N GLU A 272 28.57 28.05 -7.56
CA GLU A 272 28.99 27.14 -6.48
C GLU A 272 28.36 27.51 -5.12
N ALA A 273 28.17 28.81 -4.87
CA ALA A 273 27.49 29.30 -3.67
C ALA A 273 26.06 28.78 -3.50
N THR A 274 25.38 28.44 -4.60
CA THR A 274 24.03 27.83 -4.59
C THR A 274 24.08 26.31 -4.38
N LEU A 275 25.17 25.65 -4.81
CA LEU A 275 25.36 24.20 -4.67
C LEU A 275 25.84 23.82 -3.26
N LYS A 276 26.73 24.63 -2.67
CA LYS A 276 27.27 24.36 -1.33
C LYS A 276 26.25 24.07 -0.24
N PRO A 277 25.11 24.77 -0.12
CA PRO A 277 24.10 24.49 0.90
C PRO A 277 23.40 23.14 0.72
N LEU A 278 23.42 22.57 -0.50
CA LEU A 278 22.81 21.28 -0.81
C LEU A 278 23.68 20.10 -0.39
N VAL A 279 24.98 20.33 -0.20
CA VAL A 279 25.90 19.29 0.23
C VAL A 279 25.79 19.09 1.73
N GLN A 280 25.33 17.92 2.11
CA GLN A 280 25.09 17.56 3.51
C GLN A 280 26.36 17.10 4.25
N ILE A 281 27.43 16.76 3.50
CA ILE A 281 28.71 16.33 4.05
C ILE A 281 29.73 17.48 4.01
N LYS A 282 30.47 17.68 5.11
CA LYS A 282 31.40 18.82 5.27
C LYS A 282 32.80 18.33 5.64
N PRO A 283 33.85 19.08 5.33
CA PRO A 283 35.20 18.83 5.86
C PRO A 283 35.15 18.69 7.39
N GLY A 284 35.79 17.64 7.92
CA GLY A 284 35.77 17.27 9.33
C GLY A 284 34.67 16.32 9.75
N ASP A 285 33.66 16.11 8.93
CA ASP A 285 32.60 15.12 9.20
C ASP A 285 33.15 13.68 9.07
N THR A 286 32.62 12.77 9.86
CA THR A 286 32.75 11.34 9.56
C THR A 286 32.09 11.02 8.23
N PHE A 287 32.75 10.25 7.39
CA PHE A 287 32.16 9.80 6.12
C PHE A 287 30.80 9.14 6.33
N THR A 288 29.86 9.50 5.49
CA THR A 288 28.50 8.94 5.49
C THR A 288 28.03 8.83 4.05
N ARG A 289 27.84 7.60 3.55
CA ARG A 289 27.40 7.33 2.17
C ARG A 289 26.05 7.97 1.87
N GLU A 290 25.14 7.89 2.82
CA GLU A 290 23.81 8.50 2.73
C GLU A 290 23.90 9.99 2.44
N LYS A 291 24.67 10.76 3.23
CA LYS A 291 24.84 12.21 3.03
C LYS A 291 25.46 12.56 1.67
N VAL A 292 26.39 11.72 1.16
CA VAL A 292 26.97 11.93 -0.18
C VAL A 292 25.91 11.71 -1.25
N ASN A 293 25.15 10.61 -1.17
CA ASN A 293 24.09 10.32 -2.13
C ASN A 293 22.96 11.36 -2.09
N ASP A 294 22.56 11.79 -0.90
CA ASP A 294 21.56 12.86 -0.72
C ASP A 294 22.03 14.16 -1.34
N SER A 295 23.33 14.48 -1.20
CA SER A 295 23.92 15.66 -1.82
C SER A 295 23.90 15.58 -3.34
N VAL A 296 24.27 14.42 -3.92
CA VAL A 296 24.17 14.16 -5.36
C VAL A 296 22.73 14.34 -5.84
N THR A 297 21.78 13.74 -5.14
CA THR A 297 20.36 13.83 -5.47
C THR A 297 19.85 15.26 -5.40
N ALA A 298 20.20 15.99 -4.35
CA ALA A 298 19.77 17.38 -4.16
C ALA A 298 20.32 18.32 -5.26
N ILE A 299 21.59 18.12 -5.68
CA ILE A 299 22.17 18.89 -6.79
C ILE A 299 21.51 18.52 -8.12
N THR A 300 21.31 17.23 -8.38
CA THR A 300 20.64 16.75 -9.60
C THR A 300 19.20 17.27 -9.67
N ASP A 301 18.48 17.25 -8.57
CA ASP A 301 17.11 17.79 -8.48
C ASP A 301 17.08 19.30 -8.71
N LEU A 302 18.04 20.07 -8.16
CA LEU A 302 18.13 21.51 -8.41
C LEU A 302 18.32 21.79 -9.91
N LEU A 303 19.24 21.10 -10.55
CA LEU A 303 19.49 21.23 -11.98
C LEU A 303 18.25 20.81 -12.80
N GLY A 304 17.63 19.68 -12.46
CA GLY A 304 16.41 19.20 -13.10
C GLY A 304 15.25 20.18 -12.97
N ASN A 305 15.10 20.84 -11.81
CA ASN A 305 14.09 21.86 -11.59
C ASN A 305 14.38 23.18 -12.34
N SER A 306 15.62 23.33 -12.83
CA SER A 306 16.07 24.50 -13.61
C SER A 306 16.08 24.25 -15.13
N GLY A 307 15.53 23.13 -15.58
CA GLY A 307 15.42 22.78 -17.01
C GLY A 307 16.46 21.76 -17.53
N TYR A 308 17.35 21.28 -16.70
CA TYR A 308 18.40 20.34 -17.11
C TYR A 308 17.95 18.89 -16.88
N ALA A 309 17.11 18.37 -17.79
CA ALA A 309 16.48 17.04 -17.64
C ALA A 309 17.51 15.90 -17.60
N PHE A 310 18.66 16.08 -18.23
CA PHE A 310 19.69 15.05 -18.38
C PHE A 310 20.94 15.33 -17.53
N ALA A 311 20.79 16.19 -16.50
CA ALA A 311 21.88 16.50 -15.58
C ALA A 311 22.41 15.23 -14.91
N ASN A 312 23.73 15.08 -14.94
CA ASN A 312 24.44 14.00 -14.29
C ASN A 312 25.41 14.58 -13.26
N VAL A 313 25.31 14.09 -12.02
CA VAL A 313 26.18 14.52 -10.92
C VAL A 313 26.80 13.28 -10.30
N ASN A 314 28.13 13.22 -10.31
CA ASN A 314 28.89 12.10 -9.75
C ASN A 314 29.81 12.59 -8.64
N ALA A 315 29.72 11.96 -7.46
CA ALA A 315 30.64 12.20 -6.37
C ALA A 315 31.83 11.22 -6.46
N VAL A 316 33.00 11.74 -6.80
CA VAL A 316 34.22 10.94 -6.96
C VAL A 316 35.05 11.05 -5.67
N PRO A 317 35.33 9.94 -4.96
CA PRO A 317 36.15 9.93 -3.78
C PRO A 317 37.63 9.90 -4.13
N GLU A 318 38.43 10.70 -3.43
CA GLU A 318 39.90 10.63 -3.38
C GLU A 318 40.31 10.17 -1.98
N VAL A 319 40.87 8.97 -1.87
CA VAL A 319 41.13 8.31 -0.57
C VAL A 319 42.60 8.38 -0.21
N ASP A 320 42.93 9.00 0.93
CA ASP A 320 44.25 8.94 1.59
C ASP A 320 44.17 7.90 2.72
N LYS A 321 44.67 6.70 2.44
CA LYS A 321 44.62 5.56 3.39
C LYS A 321 45.49 5.80 4.60
N ASP A 322 46.63 6.46 4.42
CA ASP A 322 47.59 6.67 5.51
C ASP A 322 47.05 7.66 6.56
N LYS A 323 46.37 8.69 6.10
CA LYS A 323 45.74 9.69 6.97
C LYS A 323 44.29 9.36 7.32
N ARG A 324 43.71 8.32 6.73
CA ARG A 324 42.27 7.93 6.88
C ARG A 324 41.33 9.08 6.51
N LEU A 325 41.67 9.76 5.41
CA LEU A 325 40.91 10.89 4.90
C LEU A 325 40.30 10.56 3.55
N VAL A 326 39.15 11.12 3.27
CA VAL A 326 38.50 11.05 1.96
C VAL A 326 38.05 12.42 1.52
N ALA A 327 38.49 12.86 0.35
CA ALA A 327 37.98 14.07 -0.28
C ALA A 327 36.93 13.68 -1.33
N PHE A 328 35.90 14.51 -1.52
CA PHE A 328 34.88 14.28 -2.54
C PHE A 328 34.90 15.41 -3.56
N THR A 329 34.98 15.03 -4.84
CA THR A 329 34.77 15.96 -5.95
C THR A 329 33.44 15.64 -6.59
N PHE A 330 32.48 16.58 -6.50
CA PHE A 330 31.19 16.49 -7.20
C PHE A 330 31.37 17.00 -8.63
N PHE A 331 31.44 16.06 -9.56
CA PHE A 331 31.46 16.36 -10.99
C PHE A 331 30.05 16.64 -11.47
N VAL A 332 29.82 17.86 -11.93
CA VAL A 332 28.52 18.32 -12.41
C VAL A 332 28.57 18.41 -13.92
N ASP A 333 27.72 17.64 -14.59
CA ASP A 333 27.44 17.75 -16.01
C ASP A 333 25.94 18.04 -16.18
N PRO A 334 25.53 19.29 -16.36
CA PRO A 334 24.14 19.66 -16.48
C PRO A 334 23.53 19.22 -17.82
N GLY A 335 24.36 18.99 -18.83
CA GLY A 335 23.89 18.81 -20.19
C GLY A 335 23.24 20.08 -20.75
N ARG A 336 22.27 19.92 -21.64
CA ARG A 336 21.52 21.04 -22.22
C ARG A 336 20.25 21.32 -21.46
N ARG A 337 19.89 22.59 -21.40
CA ARG A 337 18.60 23.01 -20.87
C ARG A 337 17.52 22.70 -21.90
N VAL A 338 16.44 22.05 -21.46
CA VAL A 338 15.38 21.58 -22.35
C VAL A 338 14.01 22.10 -21.89
N TYR A 339 13.13 22.22 -22.86
CA TYR A 339 11.71 22.49 -22.59
C TYR A 339 10.81 21.35 -23.09
N VAL A 340 9.64 21.25 -22.49
CA VAL A 340 8.66 20.22 -22.84
C VAL A 340 7.93 20.62 -24.12
N ARG A 341 8.09 19.81 -25.18
CA ARG A 341 7.38 20.04 -26.43
C ARG A 341 5.89 19.74 -26.30
N ARG A 342 5.57 18.54 -25.82
CA ARG A 342 4.19 18.08 -25.62
C ARG A 342 4.10 17.01 -24.56
N ILE A 343 2.89 16.81 -24.04
CA ILE A 343 2.54 15.75 -23.09
C ILE A 343 1.65 14.73 -23.82
N ASN A 344 2.13 13.51 -23.97
CA ASN A 344 1.42 12.39 -24.56
C ASN A 344 0.83 11.52 -23.46
N VAL A 345 -0.44 11.18 -23.55
CA VAL A 345 -1.12 10.28 -22.60
C VAL A 345 -1.50 8.99 -23.33
N ALA A 346 -1.19 7.85 -22.72
CA ALA A 346 -1.48 6.53 -23.26
C ALA A 346 -1.95 5.56 -22.16
N GLY A 347 -2.71 4.54 -22.56
CA GLY A 347 -3.22 3.51 -21.65
C GLY A 347 -4.54 3.84 -20.95
N ASN A 348 -5.05 5.07 -21.10
CA ASN A 348 -6.32 5.54 -20.54
C ASN A 348 -7.52 5.16 -21.44
N THR A 349 -7.85 3.88 -21.50
CA THR A 349 -8.93 3.37 -22.39
C THR A 349 -10.34 3.72 -21.91
N ARG A 350 -10.52 3.90 -20.61
CA ARG A 350 -11.80 4.25 -19.96
C ARG A 350 -11.79 5.66 -19.41
N THR A 351 -10.66 6.08 -18.82
CA THR A 351 -10.50 7.40 -18.24
C THR A 351 -10.29 8.43 -19.34
N ARG A 352 -11.02 9.52 -19.31
CA ARG A 352 -10.89 10.61 -20.28
C ARG A 352 -9.52 11.28 -20.17
N ASP A 353 -8.97 11.69 -21.28
CA ASP A 353 -7.65 12.35 -21.37
C ASP A 353 -7.57 13.60 -20.48
N GLU A 354 -8.63 14.39 -20.41
CA GLU A 354 -8.74 15.56 -19.53
C GLU A 354 -8.49 15.26 -18.05
N VAL A 355 -8.86 14.05 -17.59
CA VAL A 355 -8.68 13.62 -16.19
C VAL A 355 -7.20 13.40 -15.86
N VAL A 356 -6.43 12.91 -16.82
CA VAL A 356 -4.97 12.75 -16.67
C VAL A 356 -4.28 14.11 -16.79
N ARG A 357 -4.63 14.90 -17.83
CA ARG A 357 -3.96 16.19 -18.10
C ARG A 357 -4.13 17.21 -16.99
N ARG A 358 -5.29 17.28 -16.34
CA ARG A 358 -5.53 18.24 -15.23
C ARG A 358 -4.69 17.96 -13.99
N GLU A 359 -4.17 16.73 -13.84
CA GLU A 359 -3.25 16.39 -12.75
C GLU A 359 -1.80 16.75 -13.06
N MET A 360 -1.47 17.06 -14.31
CA MET A 360 -0.13 17.46 -14.68
C MET A 360 0.21 18.85 -14.13
N ARG A 361 1.40 18.96 -13.55
CA ARG A 361 1.97 20.23 -13.06
C ARG A 361 3.02 20.77 -14.02
N GLN A 362 3.63 19.89 -14.81
CA GLN A 362 4.45 20.28 -15.94
C GLN A 362 3.55 20.72 -17.08
N MET A 363 3.86 21.86 -17.68
CA MET A 363 3.12 22.40 -18.83
C MET A 363 3.92 22.21 -20.11
N GLU A 364 3.21 22.07 -21.24
CA GLU A 364 3.79 22.12 -22.57
C GLU A 364 4.38 23.51 -22.82
N SER A 365 5.41 23.58 -23.64
CA SER A 365 6.19 24.79 -23.93
C SER A 365 6.89 25.43 -22.73
N GLY A 366 6.80 24.83 -21.55
CA GLY A 366 7.52 25.26 -20.35
C GLY A 366 8.87 24.57 -20.23
N TRP A 367 9.80 25.21 -19.50
CA TRP A 367 11.03 24.54 -19.13
C TRP A 367 10.73 23.26 -18.35
N TYR A 368 11.53 22.22 -18.63
CA TYR A 368 11.47 20.98 -17.86
C TYR A 368 11.69 21.27 -16.37
N ASP A 369 10.95 20.61 -15.53
CA ASP A 369 11.01 20.75 -14.08
C ASP A 369 10.74 19.38 -13.43
N ASN A 370 11.81 18.78 -12.89
CA ASN A 370 11.75 17.44 -12.30
C ASN A 370 10.75 17.34 -11.14
N GLN A 371 10.67 18.39 -10.32
CA GLN A 371 9.71 18.43 -9.21
C GLN A 371 8.27 18.44 -9.70
N LYS A 372 7.97 19.17 -10.79
CA LYS A 372 6.64 19.17 -11.40
C LYS A 372 6.30 17.81 -12.01
N ILE A 373 7.27 17.12 -12.63
CA ILE A 373 7.07 15.75 -13.16
C ILE A 373 6.79 14.77 -12.01
N LYS A 374 7.64 14.77 -10.97
CA LYS A 374 7.42 13.94 -9.77
C LYS A 374 6.06 14.21 -9.15
N ARG A 375 5.69 15.49 -9.00
CA ARG A 375 4.39 15.89 -8.44
C ARG A 375 3.23 15.45 -9.31
N SER A 376 3.34 15.53 -10.63
CA SER A 376 2.34 15.04 -11.57
C SER A 376 2.09 13.54 -11.39
N LYS A 377 3.17 12.76 -11.27
CA LYS A 377 3.07 11.32 -11.00
C LYS A 377 2.36 11.03 -9.68
N GLU A 378 2.78 11.68 -8.59
CA GLU A 378 2.14 11.54 -7.27
C GLU A 378 0.64 11.84 -7.32
N ARG A 379 0.25 12.89 -8.03
CA ARG A 379 -1.16 13.27 -8.17
C ARG A 379 -1.97 12.24 -8.95
N LEU A 380 -1.40 11.69 -10.02
CA LEU A 380 -2.03 10.61 -10.79
C LEU A 380 -2.16 9.32 -9.95
N ASP A 381 -1.13 8.99 -9.17
CA ASP A 381 -1.17 7.85 -8.24
C ASP A 381 -2.25 8.03 -7.16
N LEU A 382 -2.40 9.27 -6.64
CA LEU A 382 -3.40 9.61 -5.62
C LEU A 382 -4.85 9.52 -6.12
N LEU A 383 -5.11 9.62 -7.44
CA LEU A 383 -6.46 9.39 -7.99
C LEU A 383 -6.96 7.99 -7.68
N GLY A 384 -6.06 7.02 -7.59
CA GLY A 384 -6.40 5.63 -7.34
C GLY A 384 -7.09 4.93 -8.52
N TYR A 385 -7.00 5.48 -9.73
CA TYR A 385 -7.60 4.92 -10.96
C TYR A 385 -6.68 3.95 -11.69
N PHE A 386 -5.38 4.00 -11.37
CA PHE A 386 -4.32 3.28 -12.05
C PHE A 386 -3.61 2.32 -11.11
N THR A 387 -3.17 1.17 -11.63
CA THR A 387 -2.26 0.24 -10.94
C THR A 387 -0.82 0.67 -11.09
N ASP A 388 -0.52 1.31 -12.23
CA ASP A 388 0.82 1.82 -12.53
C ASP A 388 0.71 3.14 -13.30
N VAL A 389 1.60 4.07 -12.98
CA VAL A 389 1.76 5.36 -13.66
C VAL A 389 3.24 5.52 -13.96
N ASN A 390 3.59 5.47 -15.23
CA ASN A 390 4.95 5.72 -15.69
C ASN A 390 5.03 7.04 -16.47
N ILE A 391 5.98 7.89 -16.11
CA ILE A 391 6.24 9.15 -16.83
C ILE A 391 7.68 9.12 -17.32
N GLU A 392 7.85 9.11 -18.63
CA GLU A 392 9.14 9.15 -19.29
C GLU A 392 9.31 10.47 -20.02
N THR A 393 10.54 10.94 -20.07
CA THR A 393 10.87 12.24 -20.71
C THR A 393 11.96 12.04 -21.77
N PRO A 394 11.66 11.33 -22.88
CA PRO A 394 12.63 11.12 -23.93
C PRO A 394 12.99 12.42 -24.66
N ALA A 395 14.28 12.55 -25.03
CA ALA A 395 14.73 13.61 -25.93
C ALA A 395 14.05 13.47 -27.30
N VAL A 396 13.74 14.60 -27.92
CA VAL A 396 13.19 14.63 -29.30
C VAL A 396 14.33 14.49 -30.29
N THR A 397 14.23 13.54 -31.22
CA THR A 397 15.33 13.10 -32.10
C THR A 397 15.93 14.24 -32.97
N ASP A 398 15.10 15.18 -33.42
CA ASP A 398 15.51 16.24 -34.37
C ASP A 398 15.78 17.61 -33.69
N THR A 399 15.73 17.66 -32.36
CA THR A 399 15.94 18.92 -31.61
C THR A 399 16.87 18.67 -30.42
N ALA A 400 17.74 19.62 -30.17
CA ALA A 400 18.74 19.46 -29.11
C ALA A 400 18.27 19.94 -27.73
N ASP A 401 17.13 20.64 -27.67
CA ASP A 401 16.63 21.38 -26.50
C ASP A 401 15.17 21.04 -26.16
N GLN A 402 14.64 19.93 -26.69
CA GLN A 402 13.25 19.52 -26.46
C GLN A 402 13.15 18.10 -25.92
N VAL A 403 12.15 17.91 -25.03
CA VAL A 403 11.73 16.61 -24.54
C VAL A 403 10.21 16.45 -24.69
N ASP A 404 9.76 15.25 -24.96
CA ASP A 404 8.36 14.88 -24.83
C ASP A 404 8.12 14.31 -23.42
N VAL A 405 6.95 14.54 -22.85
CA VAL A 405 6.52 13.89 -21.61
C VAL A 405 5.51 12.81 -21.96
N ASN A 406 5.92 11.55 -21.84
CA ASN A 406 5.09 10.39 -22.15
C ASN A 406 4.52 9.83 -20.83
N VAL A 407 3.22 10.01 -20.63
CA VAL A 407 2.48 9.50 -19.48
C VAL A 407 1.78 8.22 -19.88
N SER A 408 2.27 7.08 -19.40
CA SER A 408 1.66 5.77 -19.64
C SER A 408 0.98 5.29 -18.37
N VAL A 409 -0.31 4.97 -18.46
CA VAL A 409 -1.10 4.52 -17.30
C VAL A 409 -1.66 3.12 -17.54
N THR A 410 -1.76 2.33 -16.47
CA THR A 410 -2.46 1.04 -16.48
C THR A 410 -3.68 1.14 -15.59
N GLU A 411 -4.86 1.11 -16.19
CA GLU A 411 -6.12 1.30 -15.47
C GLU A 411 -6.50 0.09 -14.61
N LYS A 412 -7.11 0.37 -13.46
CA LYS A 412 -7.74 -0.63 -12.61
C LYS A 412 -9.23 -0.35 -12.46
N PRO A 413 -10.04 -1.35 -12.02
CA PRO A 413 -11.43 -1.10 -11.67
C PRO A 413 -11.56 0.00 -10.61
N THR A 414 -12.39 1.01 -10.88
CA THR A 414 -12.62 2.17 -10.00
C THR A 414 -13.94 2.07 -9.21
N GLY A 415 -14.73 1.02 -9.49
CA GLY A 415 -15.88 0.64 -8.69
C GLY A 415 -15.47 -0.25 -7.52
N SER A 416 -16.03 -0.03 -6.35
CA SER A 416 -15.84 -0.88 -5.19
C SER A 416 -17.16 -1.13 -4.47
N VAL A 417 -17.32 -2.36 -3.97
CA VAL A 417 -18.34 -2.73 -3.02
C VAL A 417 -17.63 -3.12 -1.74
N GLN A 418 -17.98 -2.47 -0.65
CA GLN A 418 -17.39 -2.74 0.65
C GLN A 418 -18.48 -3.21 1.60
N LEU A 419 -18.22 -4.30 2.29
CA LEU A 419 -19.04 -4.82 3.37
C LEU A 419 -18.17 -4.87 4.62
N GLY A 420 -18.64 -4.29 5.70
CA GLY A 420 -17.92 -4.24 6.96
C GLY A 420 -18.81 -4.70 8.11
N ALA A 421 -18.17 -5.35 9.06
CA ALA A 421 -18.77 -5.66 10.35
C ALA A 421 -17.77 -5.27 11.43
N GLY A 422 -18.29 -4.78 12.55
CA GLY A 422 -17.47 -4.38 13.66
C GLY A 422 -18.21 -4.56 14.97
N PHE A 423 -17.49 -4.37 16.06
CA PHE A 423 -18.06 -4.33 17.38
C PHE A 423 -17.33 -3.27 18.22
N SER A 424 -18.09 -2.43 18.89
CA SER A 424 -17.53 -1.54 19.88
C SER A 424 -18.30 -1.70 21.18
N GLN A 425 -17.62 -1.50 22.29
CA GLN A 425 -18.26 -1.51 23.60
C GLN A 425 -19.27 -0.36 23.69
N ASP A 426 -18.94 0.77 23.10
CA ASP A 426 -19.77 1.97 23.09
C ASP A 426 -21.12 1.76 22.39
N ASN A 427 -21.12 1.21 21.18
CA ASN A 427 -22.32 1.15 20.33
C ASN A 427 -22.78 -0.29 19.98
N GLY A 428 -22.04 -1.31 20.45
CA GLY A 428 -22.36 -2.71 20.17
C GLY A 428 -21.92 -3.16 18.77
N PHE A 429 -22.69 -4.08 18.19
CA PHE A 429 -22.42 -4.62 16.86
C PHE A 429 -22.78 -3.61 15.78
N ALA A 430 -21.86 -3.42 14.82
CA ALA A 430 -22.00 -2.51 13.71
C ALA A 430 -21.90 -3.24 12.37
N LEU A 431 -22.73 -2.83 11.42
CA LEU A 431 -22.70 -3.28 10.03
C LEU A 431 -22.58 -2.07 9.13
N SER A 432 -21.78 -2.23 8.08
CA SER A 432 -21.67 -1.24 6.99
C SER A 432 -21.72 -1.90 5.64
N ALA A 433 -22.34 -1.22 4.70
CA ALA A 433 -22.31 -1.58 3.30
C ALA A 433 -22.16 -0.30 2.48
N SER A 434 -21.26 -0.30 1.51
CA SER A 434 -21.15 0.82 0.58
C SER A 434 -20.81 0.34 -0.82
N ILE A 435 -21.35 1.06 -1.79
CA ILE A 435 -20.98 0.96 -3.19
C ILE A 435 -20.46 2.31 -3.64
N SER A 436 -19.33 2.34 -4.29
CA SER A 436 -18.75 3.58 -4.80
C SER A 436 -18.12 3.38 -6.17
N GLN A 437 -18.20 4.43 -6.97
CA GLN A 437 -17.53 4.53 -8.27
C GLN A 437 -16.80 5.87 -8.30
N SER A 438 -15.48 5.83 -8.20
CA SER A 438 -14.65 7.04 -8.10
C SER A 438 -14.35 7.69 -9.46
N ASN A 439 -14.52 6.96 -10.55
CA ASN A 439 -14.33 7.46 -11.91
C ASN A 439 -15.56 7.16 -12.78
N PHE A 440 -16.68 7.80 -12.45
CA PHE A 440 -17.96 7.55 -13.09
C PHE A 440 -17.93 7.93 -14.58
N PHE A 441 -18.15 6.94 -15.45
CA PHE A 441 -18.01 7.06 -16.91
C PHE A 441 -16.67 7.67 -17.37
N GLY A 442 -15.59 7.41 -16.65
CA GLY A 442 -14.27 7.93 -17.00
C GLY A 442 -14.07 9.43 -16.81
N SER A 443 -15.03 10.13 -16.23
CA SER A 443 -15.02 11.59 -16.08
C SER A 443 -14.26 12.10 -14.86
N GLY A 444 -13.76 11.19 -14.01
CA GLY A 444 -13.15 11.54 -12.73
C GLY A 444 -14.15 12.03 -11.68
N LYS A 445 -15.45 11.92 -11.92
CA LYS A 445 -16.52 12.22 -10.95
C LYS A 445 -16.79 11.00 -10.09
N ALA A 446 -17.15 11.21 -8.83
CA ALA A 446 -17.42 10.14 -7.90
C ALA A 446 -18.92 10.08 -7.54
N VAL A 447 -19.43 8.85 -7.46
CA VAL A 447 -20.77 8.54 -6.95
C VAL A 447 -20.63 7.48 -5.88
N SER A 448 -21.28 7.64 -4.75
CA SER A 448 -21.33 6.63 -3.71
C SER A 448 -22.67 6.56 -3.02
N ALA A 449 -23.05 5.35 -2.61
CA ALA A 449 -24.17 5.10 -1.72
C ALA A 449 -23.66 4.26 -0.55
N GLY A 450 -24.08 4.60 0.65
CA GLY A 450 -23.63 3.95 1.88
C GLY A 450 -24.76 3.72 2.88
N PHE A 451 -24.57 2.68 3.67
CA PHE A 451 -25.41 2.32 4.80
C PHE A 451 -24.53 1.89 5.95
N ASN A 452 -24.75 2.47 7.13
CA ASN A 452 -24.08 2.10 8.35
C ASN A 452 -25.10 1.97 9.46
N THR A 453 -25.00 0.94 10.28
CA THR A 453 -25.87 0.77 11.44
C THR A 453 -25.11 0.18 12.61
N ASP A 454 -25.41 0.64 13.81
CA ASP A 454 -25.09 0.03 15.09
C ASP A 454 -26.32 0.12 16.02
N LYS A 455 -26.17 -0.17 17.30
CA LYS A 455 -27.31 -0.10 18.23
C LYS A 455 -27.87 1.33 18.41
N VAL A 456 -27.01 2.33 18.27
CA VAL A 456 -27.32 3.74 18.58
C VAL A 456 -27.55 4.53 17.29
N ASN A 457 -26.83 4.19 16.23
CA ASN A 457 -26.80 4.96 15.00
C ASN A 457 -27.32 4.13 13.81
N GLU A 458 -28.02 4.79 12.93
CA GLU A 458 -28.37 4.27 11.61
C GLU A 458 -28.18 5.42 10.59
N TYR A 459 -27.40 5.18 9.54
CA TYR A 459 -27.03 6.21 8.58
C TYR A 459 -27.10 5.69 7.15
N TYR A 460 -27.86 6.38 6.32
CA TYR A 460 -27.93 6.19 4.87
C TYR A 460 -27.45 7.44 4.18
N ASN A 461 -26.62 7.29 3.15
CA ASN A 461 -26.19 8.42 2.36
C ASN A 461 -26.08 8.08 0.87
N LEU A 462 -26.36 9.07 0.04
CA LEU A 462 -26.09 9.11 -1.38
C LEU A 462 -25.27 10.36 -1.67
N SER A 463 -24.12 10.21 -2.29
CA SER A 463 -23.17 11.30 -2.53
C SER A 463 -22.75 11.32 -4.00
N PHE A 464 -22.68 12.51 -4.57
CA PHE A 464 -22.07 12.80 -5.85
C PHE A 464 -20.98 13.85 -5.63
N THR A 465 -19.83 13.72 -6.28
CA THR A 465 -18.75 14.72 -6.20
C THR A 465 -18.08 14.88 -7.57
N ASP A 466 -18.01 16.11 -8.03
CA ASP A 466 -17.15 16.54 -9.13
C ASP A 466 -15.91 17.19 -8.52
N PRO A 467 -14.73 16.57 -8.57
CA PRO A 467 -13.51 17.10 -7.94
C PRO A 467 -12.92 18.30 -8.72
N TYR A 468 -13.33 18.49 -9.96
CA TYR A 468 -12.90 19.57 -10.83
C TYR A 468 -14.10 20.23 -11.52
N PHE A 469 -15.00 20.79 -10.71
CA PHE A 469 -16.11 21.59 -11.21
C PHE A 469 -15.61 22.84 -11.95
N THR A 470 -14.52 23.43 -11.50
CA THR A 470 -13.75 24.46 -12.19
C THR A 470 -12.37 23.95 -12.59
N VAL A 471 -11.75 24.60 -13.57
CA VAL A 471 -10.39 24.25 -14.05
C VAL A 471 -9.31 24.39 -12.97
N ASP A 472 -9.54 25.25 -11.97
CA ASP A 472 -8.64 25.48 -10.84
C ASP A 472 -8.73 24.37 -9.76
N GLY A 473 -9.58 23.34 -9.96
CA GLY A 473 -9.73 22.22 -9.04
C GLY A 473 -10.69 22.47 -7.89
N THR A 474 -11.59 23.48 -8.00
CA THR A 474 -12.70 23.62 -7.07
C THR A 474 -13.64 22.45 -7.26
N SER A 475 -13.90 21.70 -6.19
CA SER A 475 -14.84 20.59 -6.22
C SER A 475 -16.26 21.05 -5.88
N LEU A 476 -17.24 20.36 -6.47
CA LEU A 476 -18.66 20.52 -6.12
C LEU A 476 -19.26 19.14 -5.82
N GLY A 477 -19.99 19.03 -4.70
CA GLY A 477 -20.64 17.80 -4.28
C GLY A 477 -22.05 18.01 -3.79
N TYR A 478 -22.83 16.94 -3.87
CA TYR A 478 -24.22 16.89 -3.41
C TYR A 478 -24.38 15.63 -2.54
N ASP A 479 -24.99 15.80 -1.38
CA ASP A 479 -25.29 14.72 -0.46
C ASP A 479 -26.76 14.72 -0.08
N VAL A 480 -27.36 13.53 -0.13
CA VAL A 480 -28.67 13.25 0.46
C VAL A 480 -28.46 12.20 1.53
N TYR A 481 -28.95 12.43 2.72
CA TYR A 481 -28.76 11.50 3.81
C TYR A 481 -29.95 11.42 4.76
N ARG A 482 -30.00 10.28 5.44
CA ARG A 482 -30.90 10.06 6.57
C ARG A 482 -30.10 9.45 7.71
N LYS A 483 -30.18 10.08 8.88
CA LYS A 483 -29.50 9.69 10.10
C LYS A 483 -30.51 9.46 11.22
N THR A 484 -30.41 8.33 11.90
CA THR A 484 -31.12 8.06 13.14
C THR A 484 -30.10 7.98 14.26
N TYR A 485 -30.34 8.64 15.36
CA TYR A 485 -29.55 8.55 16.59
C TYR A 485 -30.47 8.25 17.77
N ASP A 486 -30.21 7.13 18.47
CA ASP A 486 -31.04 6.59 19.54
C ASP A 486 -30.17 6.23 20.75
N PRO A 487 -29.76 7.23 21.55
CA PRO A 487 -28.89 7.00 22.70
C PRO A 487 -29.56 6.19 23.81
N SER A 488 -30.89 6.04 23.79
CA SER A 488 -31.62 5.23 24.80
C SER A 488 -31.25 3.75 24.75
N GLN A 489 -30.77 3.26 23.61
CA GLN A 489 -30.30 1.88 23.43
C GLN A 489 -29.05 1.54 24.27
N LYS A 490 -28.44 2.54 24.86
CA LYS A 490 -27.22 2.46 25.69
C LYS A 490 -27.34 3.30 26.98
N ASP A 491 -28.55 3.62 27.38
CA ASP A 491 -28.86 4.40 28.59
C ASP A 491 -28.10 5.74 28.67
N ARG A 492 -27.86 6.39 27.50
CA ARG A 492 -27.13 7.67 27.39
C ARG A 492 -28.04 8.87 27.22
N GLY A 493 -29.32 8.67 27.17
CA GLY A 493 -30.32 9.73 27.04
C GLY A 493 -31.65 9.19 26.50
N GLN A 494 -32.73 9.59 27.10
CA GLN A 494 -34.08 9.10 26.77
C GLN A 494 -34.71 9.95 25.68
N TYR A 495 -34.15 9.86 24.47
CA TYR A 495 -34.68 10.48 23.26
C TYR A 495 -34.19 9.77 22.00
N LYS A 496 -34.80 10.09 20.88
CA LYS A 496 -34.41 9.60 19.53
C LYS A 496 -34.50 10.73 18.54
N THR A 497 -33.51 10.87 17.69
CA THR A 497 -33.56 11.81 16.56
C THR A 497 -33.56 11.08 15.21
N LYS A 498 -34.36 11.59 14.27
CA LYS A 498 -34.33 11.18 12.85
C LYS A 498 -34.12 12.42 12.01
N THR A 499 -32.93 12.55 11.44
CA THR A 499 -32.56 13.69 10.60
C THR A 499 -32.52 13.25 9.15
N THR A 500 -33.19 14.01 8.28
CA THR A 500 -33.10 13.87 6.82
C THR A 500 -32.56 15.17 6.27
N GLY A 501 -31.52 15.10 5.43
CA GLY A 501 -30.83 16.29 4.94
C GLY A 501 -30.41 16.19 3.49
N PHE A 502 -30.25 17.38 2.91
CA PHE A 502 -29.62 17.61 1.61
C PHE A 502 -28.56 18.68 1.78
N THR A 503 -27.35 18.42 1.28
CA THR A 503 -26.22 19.36 1.41
C THR A 503 -25.50 19.52 0.06
N VAL A 504 -25.15 20.74 -0.27
CA VAL A 504 -24.25 21.11 -1.36
C VAL A 504 -22.89 21.46 -0.74
N ARG A 505 -21.83 20.88 -1.26
CA ARG A 505 -20.45 21.12 -0.79
C ARG A 505 -19.60 21.69 -1.90
N ALA A 506 -18.80 22.69 -1.59
CA ALA A 506 -17.77 23.22 -2.48
C ALA A 506 -16.41 23.16 -1.77
N GLY A 507 -15.39 22.61 -2.41
CA GLY A 507 -14.04 22.53 -1.85
C GLY A 507 -13.06 23.29 -2.73
N VAL A 508 -12.40 24.31 -2.18
CA VAL A 508 -11.43 25.16 -2.85
C VAL A 508 -10.03 24.78 -2.38
N PRO A 509 -9.15 24.26 -3.26
CA PRO A 509 -7.74 24.04 -2.90
C PRO A 509 -7.02 25.39 -2.81
N ILE A 510 -6.35 25.64 -1.68
CA ILE A 510 -5.55 26.86 -1.46
C ILE A 510 -4.09 26.60 -1.76
N THR A 511 -3.60 25.45 -1.30
CA THR A 511 -2.26 24.95 -1.59
C THR A 511 -2.35 23.47 -1.95
N GLU A 512 -1.20 22.84 -2.20
CA GLU A 512 -1.15 21.38 -2.41
C GLU A 512 -1.56 20.56 -1.16
N PHE A 513 -1.56 21.18 0.02
CA PHE A 513 -1.85 20.54 1.30
C PHE A 513 -3.06 21.11 2.04
N ASP A 514 -3.56 22.25 1.61
CA ASP A 514 -4.61 22.99 2.28
C ASP A 514 -5.86 23.09 1.42
N ARG A 515 -7.00 22.80 2.00
CA ARG A 515 -8.31 22.93 1.37
C ARG A 515 -9.28 23.64 2.29
N ILE A 516 -10.06 24.58 1.73
CA ILE A 516 -11.21 25.17 2.40
C ILE A 516 -12.47 24.56 1.79
N ASN A 517 -13.34 24.05 2.65
CA ASN A 517 -14.61 23.50 2.22
C ASN A 517 -15.75 24.40 2.75
N PHE A 518 -16.68 24.67 1.88
CA PHE A 518 -17.93 25.33 2.17
C PHE A 518 -19.06 24.33 2.02
N SER A 519 -20.07 24.40 2.86
CA SER A 519 -21.31 23.67 2.63
C SER A 519 -22.54 24.54 2.94
N ALA A 520 -23.62 24.24 2.24
CA ALA A 520 -24.93 24.78 2.52
C ALA A 520 -25.96 23.66 2.37
N GLY A 521 -26.90 23.56 3.29
CA GLY A 521 -27.83 22.45 3.31
C GLY A 521 -29.12 22.77 4.06
N PHE A 522 -30.05 21.85 3.90
CA PHE A 522 -31.31 21.84 4.63
C PHE A 522 -31.45 20.49 5.35
N GLU A 523 -31.84 20.57 6.61
CA GLU A 523 -32.14 19.39 7.45
C GLU A 523 -33.50 19.51 8.09
N ASN A 524 -34.19 18.37 8.16
CA ASN A 524 -35.36 18.19 9.04
C ASN A 524 -35.03 17.14 10.09
N THR A 525 -35.02 17.54 11.35
CA THR A 525 -34.80 16.67 12.49
C THR A 525 -36.09 16.42 13.24
N LYS A 526 -36.52 15.15 13.33
CA LYS A 526 -37.67 14.71 14.10
C LYS A 526 -37.21 14.12 15.42
N LEU A 527 -37.77 14.61 16.51
CA LEU A 527 -37.53 14.15 17.87
C LEU A 527 -38.59 13.14 18.29
N GLY A 528 -38.19 12.01 18.81
CA GLY A 528 -39.01 11.04 19.51
C GLY A 528 -38.64 11.05 20.98
N LEU A 529 -39.64 11.16 21.87
CA LEU A 529 -39.49 11.03 23.31
C LEU A 529 -40.07 9.72 23.77
N PHE A 530 -39.62 9.26 24.93
CA PHE A 530 -40.08 8.08 25.63
C PHE A 530 -40.89 8.47 26.89
N SER A 531 -41.57 7.53 27.50
CA SER A 531 -42.37 7.78 28.70
C SER A 531 -41.56 8.23 29.90
N ASP A 532 -40.30 7.88 29.95
CA ASP A 532 -39.31 8.21 30.97
C ASP A 532 -38.34 9.33 30.55
N SER A 533 -38.66 10.03 29.46
CA SER A 533 -37.85 11.17 29.01
C SER A 533 -37.83 12.26 30.08
N PRO A 534 -36.65 12.84 30.38
CA PRO A 534 -36.51 13.96 31.29
C PRO A 534 -37.42 15.13 30.95
N LYS A 535 -37.98 15.79 31.95
CA LYS A 535 -38.90 16.93 31.77
C LYS A 535 -38.36 17.99 30.82
N ARG A 536 -37.06 18.25 30.86
CA ARG A 536 -36.40 19.25 29.97
C ARG A 536 -36.54 18.93 28.46
N TYR A 537 -36.61 17.64 28.08
CA TYR A 537 -36.82 17.24 26.70
C TYR A 537 -38.28 17.41 26.30
N ILE A 538 -39.15 17.13 27.21
CA ILE A 538 -40.60 17.35 27.07
C ILE A 538 -40.87 18.85 26.92
N ASP A 539 -40.34 19.69 27.81
CA ASP A 539 -40.49 21.15 27.77
C ASP A 539 -39.92 21.73 26.46
N PHE A 540 -38.80 21.17 25.92
CA PHE A 540 -38.27 21.59 24.64
C PHE A 540 -39.22 21.25 23.49
N VAL A 541 -39.77 20.04 23.47
CA VAL A 541 -40.73 19.60 22.44
C VAL A 541 -42.04 20.38 22.52
N ASP A 542 -42.51 20.68 23.70
CA ASP A 542 -43.71 21.49 23.93
C ASP A 542 -43.52 22.94 23.44
N GLU A 543 -42.31 23.50 23.61
CA GLU A 543 -41.98 24.87 23.20
C GLU A 543 -41.67 25.01 21.68
N TYR A 544 -40.93 24.03 21.10
CA TYR A 544 -40.39 24.12 19.71
C TYR A 544 -40.94 23.07 18.75
N GLY A 545 -41.77 22.15 19.26
CA GLY A 545 -42.28 21.02 18.49
C GLY A 545 -41.32 19.85 18.36
N SER A 546 -41.85 18.72 17.90
CA SER A 546 -41.07 17.48 17.67
C SER A 546 -40.38 17.41 16.30
N SER A 547 -40.56 18.40 15.46
CA SER A 547 -39.97 18.44 14.11
C SER A 547 -39.34 19.80 13.86
N ASN A 548 -38.03 19.86 13.69
CA ASN A 548 -37.26 21.09 13.54
C ASN A 548 -36.57 21.14 12.18
N ASN A 549 -36.79 22.20 11.46
CA ASN A 549 -36.14 22.50 10.17
C ASN A 549 -34.91 23.38 10.42
N SER A 550 -33.80 23.07 9.79
CA SER A 550 -32.56 23.83 9.88
C SER A 550 -32.02 24.16 8.51
N ILE A 551 -31.61 25.40 8.30
CA ILE A 551 -30.81 25.81 7.14
C ILE A 551 -29.38 25.92 7.65
N LEU A 552 -28.54 24.98 7.24
CA LEU A 552 -27.16 24.90 7.69
C LEU A 552 -26.20 25.52 6.67
N SER A 553 -25.20 26.21 7.16
CA SER A 553 -24.04 26.63 6.37
C SER A 553 -22.78 26.33 7.16
N SER A 554 -21.75 25.84 6.51
CA SER A 554 -20.47 25.62 7.19
C SER A 554 -19.28 26.04 6.34
N VAL A 555 -18.21 26.41 7.02
CA VAL A 555 -16.88 26.58 6.45
C VAL A 555 -15.89 25.76 7.27
N SER A 556 -15.04 25.02 6.59
CA SER A 556 -13.99 24.24 7.25
C SER A 556 -12.68 24.33 6.50
N TRP A 557 -11.60 24.32 7.26
CA TRP A 557 -10.23 24.24 6.76
C TRP A 557 -9.56 23.00 7.34
N ALA A 558 -8.82 22.29 6.49
CA ALA A 558 -8.04 21.13 6.89
C ALA A 558 -6.65 21.19 6.25
N ARG A 559 -5.64 20.85 7.06
CA ARG A 559 -4.25 20.68 6.63
C ARG A 559 -3.72 19.37 7.19
N ASP A 560 -3.18 18.51 6.33
CA ASP A 560 -2.58 17.23 6.71
C ASP A 560 -1.17 17.14 6.13
N THR A 561 -0.18 17.10 7.02
CA THR A 561 1.26 17.02 6.70
C THR A 561 1.89 15.74 7.27
N ARG A 562 1.07 14.76 7.68
CA ARG A 562 1.57 13.50 8.22
C ARG A 562 2.30 12.70 7.14
N ASP A 563 3.35 12.00 7.56
CA ASP A 563 4.11 11.06 6.72
C ASP A 563 3.33 9.79 6.36
N SER A 564 2.32 9.44 7.14
CA SER A 564 1.42 8.30 6.91
C SER A 564 0.04 8.56 7.50
N ALA A 565 -1.01 8.13 6.81
CA ALA A 565 -2.37 8.21 7.33
C ALA A 565 -2.64 7.14 8.42
N LEU A 566 -2.07 5.93 8.26
CA LEU A 566 -2.30 4.79 9.17
C LEU A 566 -1.28 4.72 10.31
N TRP A 567 0.00 4.98 10.00
CA TRP A 567 1.11 4.91 10.95
C TRP A 567 1.91 6.20 10.96
N PRO A 568 1.34 7.32 11.40
CA PRO A 568 2.07 8.56 11.44
C PRO A 568 3.19 8.50 12.47
N THR A 569 4.36 9.02 12.07
CA THR A 569 5.52 9.18 12.95
C THR A 569 5.94 10.63 13.05
N LYS A 570 5.58 11.46 12.04
CA LYS A 570 5.93 12.87 11.97
C LYS A 570 4.84 13.67 11.23
N GLY A 571 4.79 14.98 11.52
CA GLY A 571 3.84 15.88 10.89
C GLY A 571 2.59 16.14 11.74
N ASN A 572 1.63 16.84 11.19
CA ASN A 572 0.40 17.17 11.90
C ASN A 572 -0.83 17.12 10.99
N VAL A 573 -1.99 16.98 11.61
CA VAL A 573 -3.28 17.23 10.99
C VAL A 573 -4.05 18.24 11.81
N THR A 574 -4.43 19.36 11.19
CA THR A 574 -5.24 20.42 11.79
C THR A 574 -6.57 20.50 11.06
N LYS A 575 -7.66 20.56 11.81
CA LYS A 575 -9.00 20.79 11.27
C LYS A 575 -9.66 21.90 12.06
N THR A 576 -10.26 22.84 11.35
CA THR A 576 -11.06 23.92 11.94
C THR A 576 -12.38 24.00 11.19
N ALA A 577 -13.48 24.08 11.89
CA ALA A 577 -14.81 24.19 11.29
C ALA A 577 -15.67 25.19 12.04
N ALA A 578 -16.43 25.94 11.28
CA ALA A 578 -17.52 26.80 11.77
C ALA A 578 -18.80 26.39 11.05
N GLU A 579 -19.84 26.11 11.80
CA GLU A 579 -21.17 25.74 11.31
C GLU A 579 -22.20 26.73 11.87
N PHE A 580 -23.17 27.09 11.04
CA PHE A 580 -24.21 28.07 11.36
C PHE A 580 -25.57 27.50 10.95
N ALA A 581 -26.48 27.38 11.88
CA ALA A 581 -27.88 27.19 11.61
C ALA A 581 -28.52 28.58 11.44
N LEU A 582 -28.85 28.90 10.19
CA LEU A 582 -29.21 30.23 9.74
C LEU A 582 -30.67 30.62 10.11
N PRO A 583 -31.01 31.93 10.18
CA PRO A 583 -32.38 32.40 10.27
C PRO A 583 -33.24 31.87 9.11
N GLY A 584 -34.50 31.57 9.38
CA GLY A 584 -35.45 30.93 8.45
C GLY A 584 -35.72 29.47 8.81
N GLY A 585 -34.86 28.87 9.65
CA GLY A 585 -35.09 27.56 10.28
C GLY A 585 -35.73 27.68 11.66
N ASP A 586 -36.17 26.53 12.18
CA ASP A 586 -36.74 26.42 13.53
C ASP A 586 -35.69 26.57 14.62
N VAL A 587 -34.45 26.07 14.35
CA VAL A 587 -33.28 26.18 15.26
C VAL A 587 -32.25 27.15 14.66
N GLN A 588 -31.58 27.88 15.57
CA GLN A 588 -30.60 28.91 15.18
C GLN A 588 -29.42 28.85 16.15
N TYR A 589 -28.27 28.37 15.66
CA TYR A 589 -27.06 28.24 16.47
C TYR A 589 -25.80 28.42 15.63
N TYR A 590 -24.69 28.61 16.31
CA TYR A 590 -23.38 28.51 15.72
C TYR A 590 -22.55 27.47 16.48
N ARG A 591 -21.69 26.79 15.76
CA ARG A 591 -20.75 25.79 16.31
C ARG A 591 -19.37 26.07 15.76
N PHE A 592 -18.38 26.12 16.64
CA PHE A 592 -16.96 26.17 16.27
C PHE A 592 -16.26 24.94 16.82
N SER A 593 -15.39 24.35 15.99
CA SER A 593 -14.54 23.25 16.41
C SER A 593 -13.14 23.42 15.83
N VAL A 594 -12.15 23.11 16.64
CA VAL A 594 -10.73 23.07 16.26
C VAL A 594 -10.15 21.78 16.80
N SER A 595 -9.46 21.05 15.97
CA SER A 595 -8.66 19.90 16.37
C SER A 595 -7.28 19.95 15.75
N ASN A 596 -6.27 19.60 16.54
CA ASN A 596 -4.90 19.45 16.06
C ASN A 596 -4.31 18.18 16.64
N GLN A 597 -3.75 17.34 15.79
CA GLN A 597 -3.04 16.15 16.16
C GLN A 597 -1.63 16.23 15.59
N TRP A 598 -0.64 16.24 16.45
CA TRP A 598 0.77 16.43 16.10
C TRP A 598 1.59 15.19 16.48
N TYR A 599 2.46 14.76 15.56
CA TYR A 599 3.34 13.61 15.71
C TYR A 599 4.79 14.07 15.64
N TYR A 600 5.56 13.71 16.65
CA TYR A 600 6.97 14.03 16.76
C TYR A 600 7.79 12.76 17.01
N PRO A 601 8.75 12.41 16.13
CA PRO A 601 9.62 11.26 16.33
C PRO A 601 10.65 11.58 17.44
N ILE A 602 10.51 10.93 18.60
CA ILE A 602 11.50 11.01 19.69
C ILE A 602 12.74 10.22 19.32
N SER A 603 12.53 9.05 18.70
CA SER A 603 13.58 8.17 18.17
C SER A 603 13.03 7.40 16.95
N LYS A 604 13.86 6.52 16.35
CA LYS A 604 13.42 5.65 15.25
C LYS A 604 12.19 4.79 15.59
N SER A 605 12.03 4.43 16.87
CA SER A 605 10.97 3.54 17.35
C SER A 605 9.93 4.20 18.25
N LEU A 606 10.19 5.42 18.74
CA LEU A 606 9.29 6.13 19.65
C LEU A 606 8.73 7.38 18.99
N THR A 607 7.40 7.51 19.01
CA THR A 607 6.70 8.70 18.49
C THR A 607 5.85 9.30 19.60
N LEU A 608 6.01 10.59 19.85
CA LEU A 608 5.10 11.37 20.68
C LEU A 608 3.92 11.83 19.82
N MET A 609 2.71 11.59 20.29
CA MET A 609 1.48 12.14 19.71
C MET A 609 0.83 13.08 20.74
N LEU A 610 0.52 14.28 20.28
CA LEU A 610 -0.26 15.26 21.02
C LEU A 610 -1.56 15.53 20.26
N ASN A 611 -2.70 15.37 20.92
CA ASN A 611 -4.00 15.70 20.36
C ASN A 611 -4.67 16.75 21.23
N GLY A 612 -5.21 17.78 20.59
CA GLY A 612 -6.01 18.81 21.23
C GLY A 612 -7.30 19.07 20.45
N GLU A 613 -8.42 19.07 21.15
CA GLU A 613 -9.73 19.36 20.57
C GLU A 613 -10.45 20.41 21.40
N LEU A 614 -10.99 21.42 20.75
CA LEU A 614 -11.83 22.45 21.34
C LEU A 614 -13.12 22.55 20.55
N GLY A 615 -14.24 22.62 21.25
CA GLY A 615 -15.55 22.81 20.67
C GLY A 615 -16.39 23.82 21.45
N MET A 616 -17.17 24.63 20.73
CA MET A 616 -18.14 25.55 21.28
C MET A 616 -19.38 25.57 20.40
N VAL A 617 -20.55 25.50 21.01
CA VAL A 617 -21.85 25.65 20.36
C VAL A 617 -22.72 26.57 21.21
N ASN A 618 -23.46 27.47 20.59
CA ASN A 618 -24.44 28.30 21.32
C ASN A 618 -25.52 28.80 20.37
N SER A 619 -26.69 29.12 20.90
CA SER A 619 -27.72 29.82 20.14
C SER A 619 -27.33 31.29 19.97
N TRP A 620 -27.59 31.87 18.82
CA TRP A 620 -27.42 33.30 18.54
C TRP A 620 -28.76 34.08 18.53
N SER A 621 -29.83 33.35 18.80
CA SER A 621 -31.15 33.92 18.90
C SER A 621 -31.72 33.77 20.31
N LYS A 622 -32.95 34.28 20.52
CA LYS A 622 -33.66 34.04 21.78
C LYS A 622 -34.15 32.59 21.95
N LYS A 623 -34.06 31.78 20.88
CA LYS A 623 -34.40 30.35 20.91
C LYS A 623 -33.36 29.57 21.69
N LYS A 624 -33.77 28.57 22.43
CA LYS A 624 -32.86 27.66 23.15
C LYS A 624 -32.08 26.80 22.17
N LEU A 625 -30.83 26.51 22.52
CA LEU A 625 -30.05 25.51 21.82
C LEU A 625 -30.71 24.14 21.98
N PRO A 626 -30.94 23.38 20.91
CA PRO A 626 -31.42 22.01 21.04
C PRO A 626 -30.43 21.16 21.87
N PHE A 627 -30.94 20.39 22.81
CA PHE A 627 -30.11 19.55 23.69
C PHE A 627 -29.29 18.47 22.91
N TYR A 628 -29.80 18.02 21.78
CA TYR A 628 -29.14 17.06 20.92
C TYR A 628 -27.94 17.64 20.13
N GLU A 629 -27.74 18.96 20.21
CA GLU A 629 -26.57 19.65 19.64
C GLU A 629 -25.44 19.86 20.66
N ASN A 630 -25.64 19.48 21.93
CA ASN A 630 -24.61 19.56 22.94
C ASN A 630 -23.41 18.65 22.63
N PHE A 631 -22.24 19.03 23.14
CA PHE A 631 -21.07 18.15 23.16
C PHE A 631 -21.18 17.17 24.34
N TYR A 632 -20.66 15.95 24.09
CA TYR A 632 -20.52 14.91 25.10
C TYR A 632 -19.06 14.48 25.20
N LEU A 633 -18.68 13.85 26.33
CA LEU A 633 -17.31 13.48 26.63
C LEU A 633 -17.25 12.12 27.34
N GLY A 634 -16.18 11.35 27.10
CA GLY A 634 -15.94 9.99 27.59
C GLY A 634 -15.79 9.02 26.40
N GLY A 635 -15.32 7.82 26.66
CA GLY A 635 -15.13 6.77 25.68
C GLY A 635 -13.73 6.71 25.08
N ILE A 636 -13.48 5.65 24.32
CA ILE A 636 -12.17 5.30 23.74
C ILE A 636 -11.59 6.38 22.78
N SER A 637 -12.46 7.23 22.23
CA SER A 637 -12.08 8.29 21.29
C SER A 637 -11.80 9.65 21.92
N SER A 638 -12.02 9.81 23.24
CA SER A 638 -11.83 11.12 23.91
C SER A 638 -11.06 11.01 25.22
N VAL A 639 -11.73 10.70 26.33
CA VAL A 639 -11.10 10.45 27.63
C VAL A 639 -11.35 9.00 28.01
N ARG A 640 -10.35 8.17 27.82
CA ARG A 640 -10.42 6.74 28.08
C ARG A 640 -10.57 6.45 29.57
N GLY A 641 -11.20 5.33 29.92
CA GLY A 641 -11.47 4.94 31.28
C GLY A 641 -12.82 5.42 31.83
N PHE A 642 -13.55 6.22 31.06
CA PHE A 642 -14.91 6.63 31.31
C PHE A 642 -15.83 6.13 30.20
N GLU A 643 -17.06 5.78 30.54
CA GLU A 643 -18.05 5.38 29.55
C GLU A 643 -18.30 6.50 28.54
N SER A 644 -18.58 6.12 27.28
CA SER A 644 -18.80 7.07 26.20
C SER A 644 -19.97 7.99 26.50
N GLY A 645 -19.71 9.31 26.43
CA GLY A 645 -20.74 10.33 26.65
C GLY A 645 -21.17 10.53 28.09
N SER A 646 -20.53 9.90 29.09
CA SER A 646 -20.96 9.92 30.49
C SER A 646 -20.39 11.06 31.33
N ILE A 647 -19.35 11.75 30.87
CA ILE A 647 -18.68 12.80 31.63
C ILE A 647 -19.52 14.09 31.62
N GLY A 648 -19.72 14.67 32.76
CA GLY A 648 -20.40 15.96 32.95
C GLY A 648 -21.41 15.95 34.06
N ALA A 649 -22.21 17.01 34.16
CA ALA A 649 -23.37 17.05 35.03
C ALA A 649 -24.45 16.10 34.51
N GLN A 650 -25.12 15.40 35.42
CA GLN A 650 -26.08 14.34 35.14
C GLN A 650 -27.50 14.78 35.46
N ASP A 651 -28.46 14.13 34.83
CA ASP A 651 -29.89 14.27 35.12
C ASP A 651 -30.36 13.28 36.19
N GLU A 652 -31.65 13.27 36.43
CA GLU A 652 -32.33 12.39 37.37
C GLU A 652 -32.23 10.89 37.01
N ASN A 653 -31.83 10.56 35.80
CA ASN A 653 -31.64 9.20 35.31
C ASN A 653 -30.14 8.85 35.16
N ASP A 654 -29.23 9.60 35.79
CA ASP A 654 -27.78 9.47 35.73
C ASP A 654 -27.18 9.66 34.30
N ASN A 655 -27.94 10.25 33.35
CA ASN A 655 -27.44 10.56 32.03
C ASN A 655 -26.78 11.94 32.01
N ALA A 656 -25.61 12.04 31.33
CA ALA A 656 -24.94 13.33 31.22
C ALA A 656 -25.74 14.32 30.37
N TYR A 657 -25.82 15.57 30.85
CA TYR A 657 -26.46 16.67 30.12
C TYR A 657 -25.67 17.08 28.84
N GLY A 658 -24.38 16.69 28.76
CA GLY A 658 -23.47 17.31 27.86
C GLY A 658 -23.20 18.77 28.19
N GLY A 659 -22.68 19.52 27.25
CA GLY A 659 -22.40 20.94 27.39
C GLY A 659 -22.22 21.68 26.12
N THR A 660 -22.23 23.00 26.18
CA THR A 660 -22.00 23.87 25.01
C THR A 660 -20.54 24.11 24.72
N ARG A 661 -19.64 23.68 25.59
CA ARG A 661 -18.18 23.79 25.43
C ARG A 661 -17.53 22.48 25.79
N ARG A 662 -16.56 22.08 24.97
CA ARG A 662 -15.77 20.85 25.14
C ARG A 662 -14.29 21.16 24.93
N ALA A 663 -13.45 20.58 25.78
CA ALA A 663 -12.01 20.55 25.56
C ALA A 663 -11.49 19.14 25.85
N VAL A 664 -10.65 18.62 24.96
CA VAL A 664 -9.98 17.32 25.10
C VAL A 664 -8.50 17.52 24.80
N PHE A 665 -7.67 16.86 25.58
CA PHE A 665 -6.24 16.84 25.39
C PHE A 665 -5.72 15.42 25.67
N ASN A 666 -4.98 14.86 24.69
CA ASN A 666 -4.38 13.54 24.79
C ASN A 666 -2.88 13.63 24.50
N ILE A 667 -2.10 12.99 25.34
CA ILE A 667 -0.68 12.76 25.14
C ILE A 667 -0.48 11.26 25.00
N GLU A 668 0.13 10.81 23.92
CA GLU A 668 0.49 9.39 23.75
C GLU A 668 1.95 9.24 23.35
N VAL A 669 2.61 8.27 23.94
CA VAL A 669 3.89 7.76 23.44
C VAL A 669 3.60 6.46 22.75
N LEU A 670 3.84 6.44 21.43
CA LEU A 670 3.58 5.34 20.53
C LEU A 670 4.87 4.59 20.29
N PHE A 671 4.83 3.26 20.35
CA PHE A 671 5.99 2.40 20.11
C PHE A 671 5.59 1.07 19.48
N PRO A 672 6.47 0.44 18.68
CA PRO A 672 6.20 -0.87 18.10
C PRO A 672 6.13 -1.93 19.19
N PHE A 673 5.47 -3.04 18.91
CA PHE A 673 5.51 -4.19 19.79
C PHE A 673 6.97 -4.70 19.90
N PRO A 674 7.46 -5.03 21.10
CA PRO A 674 8.81 -5.56 21.26
C PRO A 674 9.08 -6.77 20.33
N GLY A 675 10.16 -6.71 19.56
CA GLY A 675 10.48 -7.72 18.54
C GLY A 675 9.82 -7.55 17.18
N MET A 676 8.97 -6.52 16.99
CA MET A 676 8.27 -6.24 15.72
C MET A 676 8.54 -4.81 15.23
N ARG A 677 9.80 -4.39 15.19
CA ARG A 677 10.17 -2.98 14.89
C ARG A 677 9.73 -2.50 13.49
N ASP A 678 9.80 -3.38 12.51
CA ASP A 678 9.45 -3.08 11.11
C ASP A 678 7.99 -3.42 10.75
N ASP A 679 7.27 -4.08 11.67
CA ASP A 679 5.86 -4.41 11.45
C ASP A 679 4.98 -3.20 11.76
N LYS A 680 4.27 -2.75 10.73
CA LYS A 680 3.30 -1.64 10.82
C LYS A 680 1.88 -2.11 11.10
N THR A 681 1.67 -3.35 11.55
CA THR A 681 0.33 -3.87 11.87
C THR A 681 -0.04 -3.72 13.34
N LEU A 682 0.94 -3.76 14.26
CA LEU A 682 0.71 -3.73 15.70
C LEU A 682 1.51 -2.61 16.38
N ARG A 683 0.83 -1.72 17.11
CA ARG A 683 1.41 -0.58 17.80
C ARG A 683 0.90 -0.49 19.22
N LEU A 684 1.81 -0.31 20.14
CA LEU A 684 1.52 -0.06 21.55
C LEU A 684 1.56 1.44 21.85
N SER A 685 0.85 1.84 22.87
CA SER A 685 0.93 3.21 23.41
C SER A 685 0.78 3.23 24.92
N THR A 686 1.38 4.23 25.55
CA THR A 686 1.01 4.71 26.87
C THR A 686 0.45 6.11 26.72
N PHE A 687 -0.56 6.44 27.51
CA PHE A 687 -1.28 7.69 27.30
C PHE A 687 -1.66 8.40 28.61
N LEU A 688 -1.87 9.69 28.47
CA LEU A 688 -2.50 10.56 29.44
C LEU A 688 -3.60 11.35 28.72
N ASP A 689 -4.83 11.16 29.12
CA ASP A 689 -6.01 11.84 28.60
C ASP A 689 -6.55 12.82 29.63
N ALA A 690 -6.95 13.99 29.15
CA ALA A 690 -7.66 14.98 29.95
C ALA A 690 -8.80 15.58 29.14
N GLY A 691 -9.93 15.84 29.77
CA GLY A 691 -11.05 16.47 29.08
C GLY A 691 -12.08 17.06 30.02
N THR A 692 -12.82 18.01 29.47
CA THR A 692 -13.91 18.70 30.19
C THR A 692 -15.02 19.06 29.20
N VAL A 693 -16.27 18.97 29.72
CA VAL A 693 -17.47 19.45 29.03
C VAL A 693 -18.27 20.27 30.00
N PHE A 694 -18.68 21.48 29.63
CA PHE A 694 -19.30 22.43 30.51
C PHE A 694 -20.13 23.47 29.78
N GLY A 695 -20.87 24.27 30.55
CA GLY A 695 -21.72 25.32 30.02
C GLY A 695 -23.04 24.78 29.45
N GLY A 696 -23.96 25.69 29.13
CA GLY A 696 -25.28 25.39 28.59
C GLY A 696 -26.40 25.58 29.66
N GLN A 697 -27.63 25.46 29.19
CA GLN A 697 -28.81 25.78 30.00
C GLN A 697 -28.95 24.91 31.26
N PHE A 698 -28.57 23.63 31.15
CA PHE A 698 -28.70 22.65 32.25
C PHE A 698 -27.41 22.48 33.06
N ASN A 699 -26.32 23.08 32.59
CA ASN A 699 -25.00 23.06 33.18
C ASN A 699 -24.53 24.50 33.52
N SER A 700 -25.49 25.40 33.69
CA SER A 700 -25.24 26.81 34.01
C SER A 700 -24.65 26.92 35.41
N GLY A 701 -23.53 27.59 35.56
CA GLY A 701 -22.80 27.71 36.84
C GLY A 701 -21.62 26.74 36.98
N THR A 702 -21.51 25.71 36.17
CA THR A 702 -20.30 24.87 36.15
C THR A 702 -19.21 25.52 35.28
N ASN A 703 -18.01 25.55 35.78
CA ASN A 703 -16.84 25.97 35.02
C ASN A 703 -16.07 24.73 34.49
N TRP A 704 -15.07 24.97 33.62
CA TRP A 704 -14.29 23.89 33.04
C TRP A 704 -13.59 22.99 34.08
N ARG A 705 -13.22 23.52 35.26
CA ARG A 705 -12.53 22.79 36.33
C ARG A 705 -13.45 21.80 37.02
N ASP A 706 -14.75 22.13 37.14
CA ASP A 706 -15.72 21.30 37.85
C ASP A 706 -15.94 19.97 37.14
N ASN A 707 -15.88 19.96 35.81
CA ASN A 707 -16.08 18.77 34.98
C ASN A 707 -14.79 18.20 34.37
N LEU A 708 -13.61 18.69 34.79
CA LEU A 708 -12.33 18.14 34.32
C LEU A 708 -12.17 16.69 34.81
N ARG A 709 -11.85 15.81 33.88
CA ARG A 709 -11.48 14.42 34.12
C ARG A 709 -10.16 14.13 33.44
N TYR A 710 -9.36 13.26 34.05
CA TYR A 710 -8.16 12.76 33.43
C TYR A 710 -7.88 11.31 33.81
N SER A 711 -7.26 10.59 32.92
CA SER A 711 -6.92 9.18 33.01
C SER A 711 -5.58 8.88 32.36
N THR A 712 -5.00 7.77 32.73
CA THR A 712 -3.78 7.23 32.11
C THR A 712 -3.96 5.75 31.82
N GLY A 713 -3.14 5.18 30.96
CA GLY A 713 -3.24 3.77 30.63
C GLY A 713 -2.34 3.31 29.52
N LEU A 714 -2.65 2.10 29.05
CA LEU A 714 -1.98 1.43 27.95
C LEU A 714 -2.98 1.22 26.81
N GLY A 715 -2.51 1.43 25.59
CA GLY A 715 -3.27 1.22 24.37
C GLY A 715 -2.58 0.22 23.44
N VAL A 716 -3.38 -0.51 22.69
CA VAL A 716 -2.96 -1.39 21.61
C VAL A 716 -3.77 -1.06 20.38
N SER A 717 -3.08 -0.75 19.28
CA SER A 717 -3.70 -0.58 17.96
C SER A 717 -3.17 -1.68 17.03
N TRP A 718 -4.08 -2.43 16.44
CA TRP A 718 -3.75 -3.57 15.59
C TRP A 718 -4.56 -3.53 14.28
N ILE A 719 -3.85 -3.55 13.14
CA ILE A 719 -4.47 -3.74 11.81
C ILE A 719 -4.51 -5.25 11.57
N SER A 720 -5.61 -5.86 11.97
CA SER A 720 -5.82 -7.30 11.80
C SER A 720 -6.41 -7.64 10.44
N PRO A 721 -6.40 -8.92 10.02
CA PRO A 721 -7.11 -9.37 8.83
C PRO A 721 -8.63 -9.09 8.86
N LEU A 722 -9.20 -8.91 10.06
CA LEU A 722 -10.62 -8.58 10.27
C LEU A 722 -10.87 -7.05 10.30
N GLY A 723 -9.83 -6.24 10.09
CA GLY A 723 -9.90 -4.78 10.15
C GLY A 723 -9.13 -4.18 11.33
N PRO A 724 -9.18 -2.86 11.48
CA PRO A 724 -8.50 -2.16 12.56
C PRO A 724 -9.13 -2.51 13.91
N MET A 725 -8.30 -2.76 14.89
CA MET A 725 -8.71 -3.05 16.26
C MET A 725 -7.99 -2.10 17.21
N ARG A 726 -8.69 -1.63 18.23
CA ARG A 726 -8.12 -0.83 19.31
C ARG A 726 -8.54 -1.42 20.64
N PHE A 727 -7.60 -1.49 21.56
CA PHE A 727 -7.82 -1.89 22.94
C PHE A 727 -7.17 -0.85 23.85
N SER A 728 -7.83 -0.49 24.93
CA SER A 728 -7.25 0.37 25.95
C SER A 728 -7.56 -0.17 27.34
N PHE A 729 -6.55 -0.13 28.19
CA PHE A 729 -6.71 -0.36 29.62
C PHE A 729 -6.34 0.92 30.35
N SER A 730 -7.33 1.50 31.04
CA SER A 730 -7.27 2.87 31.54
C SER A 730 -7.53 2.91 33.04
N GLN A 731 -6.77 3.75 33.72
CA GLN A 731 -6.98 4.09 35.13
C GLN A 731 -7.39 5.57 35.22
N PRO A 732 -8.65 5.87 35.59
CA PRO A 732 -9.04 7.23 35.93
C PRO A 732 -8.24 7.73 37.12
N LEU A 733 -7.57 8.87 36.95
CA LEU A 733 -6.82 9.54 38.02
C LEU A 733 -7.66 10.58 38.76
N HIS A 734 -8.57 11.24 38.03
CA HIS A 734 -9.52 12.18 38.62
C HIS A 734 -10.93 11.84 38.14
N LYS A 735 -11.77 11.43 39.09
CA LYS A 735 -13.17 11.06 38.88
C LYS A 735 -14.03 11.74 39.95
N LYS A 736 -15.34 11.88 39.69
CA LYS A 736 -16.34 12.34 40.64
C LYS A 736 -17.35 11.25 40.95
N SER A 737 -18.13 11.46 42.04
CA SER A 737 -19.27 10.60 42.32
C SER A 737 -20.26 10.66 41.15
N GLY A 738 -20.79 9.51 40.74
CA GLY A 738 -21.66 9.38 39.57
C GLY A 738 -20.95 9.18 38.21
N ASP A 739 -19.63 9.28 38.17
CA ASP A 739 -18.93 8.94 36.91
C ASP A 739 -19.02 7.45 36.58
N HIS A 740 -19.42 7.11 35.36
CA HIS A 740 -19.46 5.74 34.87
C HIS A 740 -18.05 5.34 34.39
N ILE A 741 -17.41 4.45 35.15
CA ILE A 741 -16.03 4.03 34.92
C ILE A 741 -16.00 2.78 34.08
N GLU A 742 -15.23 2.84 32.96
CA GLU A 742 -15.03 1.75 32.02
C GLU A 742 -13.55 1.58 31.76
N ARG A 743 -12.86 0.79 32.59
CA ARG A 743 -11.38 0.68 32.54
C ARG A 743 -10.84 -0.01 31.33
N PHE A 744 -11.56 -1.00 30.82
CA PHE A 744 -11.20 -1.70 29.59
C PHE A 744 -12.16 -1.32 28.49
N GLN A 745 -11.63 -0.77 27.41
CA GLN A 745 -12.42 -0.32 26.25
C GLN A 745 -11.81 -0.88 24.97
N PHE A 746 -12.66 -1.27 24.04
CA PHE A 746 -12.19 -1.81 22.78
C PHE A 746 -13.13 -1.53 21.60
N THR A 747 -12.51 -1.55 20.39
CA THR A 747 -13.23 -1.52 19.12
C THR A 747 -12.62 -2.57 18.20
N LEU A 748 -13.46 -3.31 17.49
CA LEU A 748 -13.08 -4.37 16.57
C LEU A 748 -13.66 -4.08 15.17
N GLY A 749 -12.84 -4.11 14.12
CA GLY A 749 -13.27 -3.85 12.76
C GLY A 749 -13.65 -2.38 12.53
N THR A 750 -14.52 -2.14 11.58
CA THR A 750 -15.02 -0.80 11.28
C THR A 750 -16.16 -0.47 12.24
N SER A 751 -15.87 0.22 13.33
CA SER A 751 -16.86 0.88 14.19
C SER A 751 -16.93 2.35 13.83
N PHE A 752 -18.13 2.91 13.77
CA PHE A 752 -18.41 4.29 13.36
C PHE A 752 -18.64 5.21 14.54
#